data_6b61f41000e0ba9db5e6ff2efb4a0dc6
#
_entry.id   6b61f41000e0ba9db5e6ff2efb4a0dc6
#
_cell.length_a   1.000
_cell.length_b   1.000
_cell.length_c   1.000
_cell.angle_alpha   90.00
_cell.angle_beta   90.00
_cell.angle_gamma   90.00
#
_symmetry.space_group_name_H-M   'P 1'
#
loop_
_entity.id
_entity.type
_entity.pdbx_description
1 polymer ?
#
loop_
_entity_poly.entity_id
_entity_poly.type
_entity_poly.pdbx_seq_one_letter_code
_entity_poly.pdbx_strand_id
1 'polypeptide(L)'
;MTDTSSFSRAVHRPWRGTLRAAAAAALAGAVALAPAAAWAAPVDPDPDATDAPVLSGEVTYAMAPAGNGIVDEGDSLTVSFVVNNGTLEAAEGVDVSLGLSDDALASRTSLSSWLAGDSSAQTDEIGATSFGATLSGAEQTARLTIDADDDALADREPGVYPLAATFTRGDDSVEVRSAVTVPDDGEVTPLTVVVPITAPAIDTPVLTAAQLEELTAEGGSLSSQLDAVAGTPVVLAIDPAILASIRLLGTSAPESALAWLTELDALPNARFALQYGDADVAAQMEAGFETLLEPGALTALMRDEDFTAPVEQQTVEPSEADTPTPTESSSDDTDTDPETLGIPSLEELLSVDASHERVYWPATGTGGSLVADALAEANGDDDASALILTESALVTGTGATVPARASATDTQLLVYDTDISRELNAASVESDTTLRAAPLAAASAYLHFAAEDAGEDPLLVTVDRASTERSRLALRAAVLAATQAPSTAASPFAGLVAHDPAPVQLVAGVPDDDRAYAAADMHADEDALARFATVLDDPELLTGPNRDEILQVLGNAWRGDESWPAAVSAQRQGTIETIDSVGLLPPSTVQLLGSSSTLPVWVRNDLPYPVNLTLYSQPEDLRLDVEDAVTVVASPASNTRIEVPVQARIGNGEVDVTLDLRSPAGVQIGSTERAEVYVRAEWEGIGITVLAFLVGGLLVIGLVRTIRHRRRAATDGDGEGEALEADEDDAEDAASATPQDDR
;
A
#
# COMPACT_ATOMS: atom_id res chain seq x y z
N MET A 1 -9.56 51.00 32.41
CA MET A 1 -10.06 51.83 31.35
C MET A 1 -10.11 50.92 30.15
N THR A 2 -11.21 50.13 30.02
CA THR A 2 -12.39 50.37 29.20
C THR A 2 -11.98 50.73 27.77
N ASP A 3 -12.26 49.96 26.77
CA ASP A 3 -13.59 49.69 26.29
C ASP A 3 -13.68 48.50 25.32
N THR A 4 -14.70 47.79 25.46
CA THR A 4 -15.37 46.77 24.66
C THR A 4 -15.87 47.33 23.32
N SER A 5 -15.83 46.52 22.27
CA SER A 5 -16.96 46.48 21.34
C SER A 5 -17.00 45.14 20.56
N SER A 6 -17.95 44.35 20.90
CA SER A 6 -18.64 43.30 20.18
C SER A 6 -19.30 43.79 18.88
N PHE A 7 -19.42 42.88 17.91
CA PHE A 7 -20.53 42.76 16.94
C PHE A 7 -20.18 41.66 15.94
N SER A 8 -20.97 40.81 15.46
CA SER A 8 -22.36 40.38 15.62
C SER A 8 -22.55 39.26 14.59
N ARG A 9 -23.13 38.19 15.04
CA ARG A 9 -23.58 37.06 14.20
C ARG A 9 -24.69 37.50 13.26
N ALA A 10 -24.65 37.05 12.00
CA ALA A 10 -25.83 36.96 11.16
C ALA A 10 -26.01 35.50 10.69
N VAL A 11 -27.04 34.92 11.23
CA VAL A 11 -27.63 33.64 10.86
C VAL A 11 -28.53 33.86 9.65
N HIS A 12 -28.41 33.07 8.59
CA HIS A 12 -29.51 32.85 7.66
C HIS A 12 -29.78 31.38 7.43
N ARG A 13 -30.98 31.00 7.77
CA ARG A 13 -31.63 29.71 7.65
C ARG A 13 -32.34 29.58 6.28
N PRO A 14 -32.73 28.35 5.88
CA PRO A 14 -33.01 27.99 4.49
C PRO A 14 -34.49 28.16 4.13
N TRP A 15 -34.76 28.29 2.84
CA TRP A 15 -36.13 28.28 2.31
C TRP A 15 -36.33 26.99 1.48
N ARG A 16 -37.25 26.16 2.03
CA ARG A 16 -37.91 25.06 1.31
C ARG A 16 -39.06 25.64 0.50
N GLY A 17 -39.16 25.24 -0.74
CA GLY A 17 -40.33 25.51 -1.58
C GLY A 17 -40.61 24.32 -2.49
N THR A 18 -41.61 23.56 -2.08
CA THR A 18 -42.29 22.52 -2.83
C THR A 18 -43.19 23.12 -3.92
N LEU A 19 -43.24 22.54 -5.12
CA LEU A 19 -44.42 22.57 -5.96
C LEU A 19 -44.56 21.27 -6.76
N ARG A 20 -45.75 20.69 -6.57
CA ARG A 20 -46.25 19.46 -7.19
C ARG A 20 -46.97 19.77 -8.48
N ALA A 21 -46.92 18.80 -9.39
CA ALA A 21 -47.98 18.24 -10.26
C ALA A 21 -48.62 19.11 -11.32
N ALA A 22 -48.63 18.59 -12.54
CA ALA A 22 -49.85 18.22 -13.23
C ALA A 22 -49.57 17.37 -14.48
N ALA A 23 -50.32 16.31 -14.54
CA ALA A 23 -50.46 15.35 -15.64
C ALA A 23 -51.34 15.91 -16.78
N ALA A 24 -51.16 15.42 -17.99
CA ALA A 24 -52.21 14.80 -18.75
C ALA A 24 -51.81 14.47 -20.19
N ALA A 25 -52.10 13.29 -20.54
CA ALA A 25 -52.26 12.51 -21.73
C ALA A 25 -52.62 13.23 -23.06
N ALA A 26 -52.00 12.73 -24.15
CA ALA A 26 -52.69 12.53 -25.43
C ALA A 26 -52.07 11.34 -26.19
N LEU A 27 -52.84 10.28 -26.34
CA LEU A 27 -52.64 9.18 -27.27
C LEU A 27 -52.93 9.64 -28.70
N ALA A 28 -52.12 9.26 -29.67
CA ALA A 28 -52.54 8.66 -30.94
C ALA A 28 -51.35 8.35 -31.85
N GLY A 29 -51.07 7.13 -32.05
CA GLY A 29 -50.88 6.32 -33.25
C GLY A 29 -49.95 6.80 -34.36
N ALA A 30 -48.81 6.05 -34.54
CA ALA A 30 -48.33 5.69 -35.88
C ALA A 30 -47.39 4.47 -35.79
N VAL A 31 -47.63 3.57 -36.66
CA VAL A 31 -47.08 2.23 -36.92
C VAL A 31 -45.60 2.26 -37.27
N ALA A 32 -44.87 1.33 -36.67
CA ALA A 32 -43.70 0.57 -37.11
C ALA A 32 -42.77 1.13 -38.19
N LEU A 33 -41.53 1.35 -37.76
CA LEU A 33 -40.32 0.96 -38.49
C LEU A 33 -39.21 0.89 -37.44
N ALA A 34 -38.83 -0.33 -37.06
CA ALA A 34 -37.66 -0.59 -36.24
C ALA A 34 -36.41 -0.41 -37.11
N PRO A 35 -35.45 0.46 -36.70
CA PRO A 35 -34.10 0.31 -37.17
C PRO A 35 -33.39 -0.71 -36.26
N ALA A 36 -32.76 -1.68 -36.90
CA ALA A 36 -31.86 -2.61 -36.27
C ALA A 36 -30.87 -1.81 -35.41
N ALA A 37 -30.83 -2.09 -34.11
CA ALA A 37 -29.73 -1.68 -33.27
C ALA A 37 -28.47 -2.39 -33.77
N ALA A 38 -27.67 -1.68 -34.55
CA ALA A 38 -26.29 -2.04 -34.75
C ALA A 38 -25.64 -1.93 -33.37
N TRP A 39 -25.16 -3.03 -32.86
CA TRP A 39 -24.21 -3.07 -31.76
C TRP A 39 -22.99 -2.30 -32.25
N ALA A 40 -22.80 -1.08 -31.75
CA ALA A 40 -21.54 -0.39 -31.85
C ALA A 40 -20.55 -1.26 -31.09
N ALA A 41 -19.61 -1.85 -31.80
CA ALA A 41 -18.39 -2.37 -31.19
C ALA A 41 -17.73 -1.23 -30.40
N PRO A 42 -17.09 -1.51 -29.25
CA PRO A 42 -16.25 -0.50 -28.61
C PRO A 42 -15.26 -0.01 -29.66
N VAL A 43 -15.25 1.29 -29.89
CA VAL A 43 -14.20 1.95 -30.69
C VAL A 43 -12.95 1.82 -29.82
N ASP A 44 -11.97 1.06 -30.28
CA ASP A 44 -10.64 1.12 -29.70
C ASP A 44 -10.20 2.60 -29.67
N PRO A 45 -9.67 3.10 -28.56
CA PRO A 45 -9.11 4.44 -28.53
C PRO A 45 -8.03 4.51 -29.62
N ASP A 46 -8.15 5.54 -30.46
CA ASP A 46 -7.18 5.84 -31.50
C ASP A 46 -5.83 6.09 -30.84
N PRO A 47 -4.79 5.27 -31.07
CA PRO A 47 -3.49 5.47 -30.45
C PRO A 47 -2.78 6.75 -30.90
N ASP A 48 -3.34 7.47 -31.88
CA ASP A 48 -2.86 8.75 -32.37
C ASP A 48 -3.75 9.96 -31.90
N ALA A 49 -4.65 9.76 -30.96
CA ALA A 49 -5.29 10.88 -30.29
C ALA A 49 -4.24 11.61 -29.46
N THR A 50 -3.54 12.53 -30.07
CA THR A 50 -2.71 13.52 -29.36
C THR A 50 -3.65 14.21 -28.37
N ASP A 51 -3.43 13.99 -27.07
CA ASP A 51 -4.15 14.71 -26.02
C ASP A 51 -4.08 16.19 -26.34
N ALA A 52 -5.26 16.81 -26.49
CA ALA A 52 -5.29 18.26 -26.69
C ALA A 52 -4.65 18.91 -25.46
N PRO A 53 -3.69 19.81 -25.62
CA PRO A 53 -3.00 20.40 -24.49
C PRO A 53 -4.00 21.02 -23.53
N VAL A 54 -3.88 20.66 -22.24
CA VAL A 54 -4.70 21.25 -21.18
C VAL A 54 -4.29 22.71 -21.08
N LEU A 55 -5.18 23.63 -21.48
CA LEU A 55 -4.91 25.05 -21.45
C LEU A 55 -4.93 25.57 -20.02
N SER A 56 -3.84 26.20 -19.56
CA SER A 56 -3.73 26.78 -18.20
C SER A 56 -4.59 28.02 -17.98
N GLY A 57 -5.06 28.64 -19.07
CA GLY A 57 -5.80 29.91 -19.07
C GLY A 57 -4.91 31.16 -19.00
N GLU A 58 -3.59 30.98 -18.93
CA GLU A 58 -2.62 32.06 -18.78
C GLU A 58 -1.50 32.01 -19.83
N VAL A 59 -0.81 33.10 -20.03
CA VAL A 59 0.45 33.13 -20.78
C VAL A 59 1.59 33.11 -19.79
N THR A 60 2.43 32.08 -19.90
CA THR A 60 3.57 31.89 -19.02
C THR A 60 4.89 32.17 -19.73
N TYR A 61 5.87 32.61 -18.97
CA TYR A 61 7.18 33.00 -19.44
C TYR A 61 8.25 32.25 -18.65
N ALA A 62 9.30 31.77 -19.33
CA ALA A 62 10.44 31.15 -18.69
C ALA A 62 11.75 31.60 -19.29
N MET A 63 12.80 31.60 -18.49
CA MET A 63 14.18 31.88 -18.87
C MET A 63 15.08 30.75 -18.36
N ALA A 64 15.94 30.24 -19.19
CA ALA A 64 16.79 29.11 -18.90
C ALA A 64 18.23 29.33 -19.44
N PRO A 65 19.18 29.64 -18.57
CA PRO A 65 20.60 29.73 -18.95
C PRO A 65 21.12 28.33 -19.33
N ALA A 66 21.82 28.22 -20.43
CA ALA A 66 22.50 27.00 -20.84
C ALA A 66 23.71 26.69 -19.93
N GLY A 67 24.26 25.46 -20.03
CA GLY A 67 25.41 25.04 -19.25
C GLY A 67 25.17 25.03 -17.75
N ASN A 68 23.92 24.79 -17.29
CA ASN A 68 23.52 24.86 -15.87
C ASN A 68 23.76 26.25 -15.25
N GLY A 69 23.75 27.31 -16.05
CA GLY A 69 24.05 28.66 -15.60
C GLY A 69 25.53 28.93 -15.26
N ILE A 70 26.41 27.99 -15.55
CA ILE A 70 27.86 28.11 -15.31
C ILE A 70 28.50 28.77 -16.54
N VAL A 71 29.36 29.76 -16.30
CA VAL A 71 30.11 30.45 -17.35
C VAL A 71 31.59 30.51 -16.91
N ASP A 72 32.41 29.68 -17.55
CA ASP A 72 33.86 29.67 -17.32
C ASP A 72 34.52 30.86 -18.03
N GLU A 73 35.76 31.17 -17.64
CA GLU A 73 36.54 32.24 -18.26
C GLU A 73 36.72 31.97 -19.77
N GLY A 74 36.22 32.88 -20.59
CA GLY A 74 36.28 32.76 -22.06
C GLY A 74 35.10 32.02 -22.68
N ASP A 75 34.11 31.64 -21.93
CA ASP A 75 32.87 31.06 -22.42
C ASP A 75 31.78 32.11 -22.69
N SER A 76 30.90 31.79 -23.65
CA SER A 76 29.73 32.59 -23.98
C SER A 76 28.51 32.22 -23.13
N LEU A 77 27.69 33.20 -22.73
CA LEU A 77 26.42 32.97 -22.06
C LEU A 77 25.30 32.80 -23.09
N THR A 78 24.70 31.61 -23.15
CA THR A 78 23.50 31.40 -23.96
C THR A 78 22.28 31.21 -23.06
N VAL A 79 21.24 32.01 -23.34
CA VAL A 79 19.97 31.97 -22.58
C VAL A 79 18.81 31.65 -23.53
N SER A 80 18.01 30.70 -23.16
CA SER A 80 16.75 30.35 -23.85
C SER A 80 15.59 31.02 -23.14
N PHE A 81 14.65 31.55 -23.91
CA PHE A 81 13.42 32.13 -23.44
C PHE A 81 12.26 31.34 -24.00
N VAL A 82 11.23 31.10 -23.20
CA VAL A 82 10.04 30.35 -23.57
C VAL A 82 8.82 31.20 -23.30
N VAL A 83 7.90 31.25 -24.27
CA VAL A 83 6.57 31.85 -24.13
C VAL A 83 5.56 30.74 -24.44
N ASN A 84 4.77 30.36 -23.44
CA ASN A 84 3.70 29.37 -23.58
C ASN A 84 2.35 30.07 -23.43
N ASN A 85 1.49 29.99 -24.46
CA ASN A 85 0.15 30.55 -24.44
C ASN A 85 -0.90 29.50 -24.09
N GLY A 86 -1.17 29.31 -22.81
CA GLY A 86 -2.24 28.43 -22.30
C GLY A 86 -3.65 29.04 -22.42
N THR A 87 -3.84 30.16 -23.12
CA THR A 87 -5.16 30.80 -23.29
C THR A 87 -5.87 30.31 -24.56
N LEU A 88 -7.19 30.59 -24.64
CA LEU A 88 -8.01 30.24 -25.80
C LEU A 88 -7.81 31.19 -27.01
N GLU A 89 -7.14 32.32 -26.82
CA GLU A 89 -6.90 33.32 -27.85
C GLU A 89 -5.41 33.45 -28.16
N ALA A 90 -5.06 33.97 -29.32
CA ALA A 90 -3.67 34.25 -29.65
C ALA A 90 -3.15 35.39 -28.77
N ALA A 91 -2.01 35.16 -28.12
CA ALA A 91 -1.30 36.20 -27.36
C ALA A 91 -0.57 37.14 -28.31
N GLU A 92 -0.52 38.42 -27.97
CA GLU A 92 0.24 39.42 -28.71
C GLU A 92 1.75 39.14 -28.62
N GLY A 93 2.53 39.74 -29.52
CA GLY A 93 3.99 39.63 -29.49
C GLY A 93 4.58 40.19 -28.19
N VAL A 94 5.72 39.63 -27.81
CA VAL A 94 6.42 39.92 -26.55
C VAL A 94 7.85 40.34 -26.85
N ASP A 95 8.27 41.46 -26.33
CA ASP A 95 9.68 41.90 -26.35
C ASP A 95 10.37 41.44 -25.06
N VAL A 96 11.58 40.91 -25.18
CA VAL A 96 12.37 40.42 -24.06
C VAL A 96 13.69 41.17 -23.97
N SER A 97 13.95 41.75 -22.81
CA SER A 97 15.24 42.36 -22.47
C SER A 97 15.93 41.45 -21.42
N LEU A 98 17.18 41.08 -21.64
CA LEU A 98 18.02 40.31 -20.74
C LEU A 98 18.98 41.27 -20.02
N GLY A 99 18.97 41.21 -18.69
CA GLY A 99 19.86 42.00 -17.85
C GLY A 99 20.70 41.09 -16.93
N LEU A 100 21.96 41.47 -16.74
CA LEU A 100 22.89 40.84 -15.84
C LEU A 100 23.41 41.86 -14.83
N SER A 101 23.52 41.48 -13.55
CA SER A 101 24.09 42.38 -12.53
C SER A 101 25.60 42.44 -12.61
N ASP A 102 26.17 43.61 -12.36
CA ASP A 102 27.61 43.77 -12.19
C ASP A 102 28.09 43.28 -10.82
N ASP A 103 27.20 43.35 -9.82
CA ASP A 103 27.50 42.95 -8.45
C ASP A 103 27.10 41.48 -8.22
N ALA A 104 28.02 40.67 -7.70
CA ALA A 104 27.74 39.29 -7.26
C ALA A 104 26.84 39.30 -6.00
N LEU A 105 26.02 38.28 -5.85
CA LEU A 105 25.27 38.00 -4.62
C LEU A 105 26.22 37.66 -3.48
N ALA A 106 25.95 38.20 -2.30
CA ALA A 106 26.85 38.06 -1.16
C ALA A 106 26.66 36.76 -0.36
N SER A 107 25.59 36.03 -0.59
CA SER A 107 25.26 34.83 0.20
C SER A 107 24.14 34.01 -0.41
N ARG A 108 24.01 32.78 0.04
CA ARG A 108 22.88 31.88 -0.22
C ARG A 108 21.52 32.52 0.08
N THR A 109 21.40 33.28 1.19
CA THR A 109 20.16 33.98 1.54
C THR A 109 19.80 35.05 0.51
N SER A 110 20.79 35.78 -0.02
CA SER A 110 20.55 36.77 -1.08
C SER A 110 20.16 36.11 -2.40
N LEU A 111 20.71 34.95 -2.73
CA LEU A 111 20.27 34.14 -3.87
C LEU A 111 18.80 33.68 -3.72
N SER A 112 18.46 33.10 -2.57
CA SER A 112 17.08 32.67 -2.30
C SER A 112 16.09 33.83 -2.41
N SER A 113 16.39 34.99 -1.81
CA SER A 113 15.56 36.19 -1.90
C SER A 113 15.46 36.76 -3.32
N TRP A 114 16.55 36.64 -4.11
CA TRP A 114 16.56 37.03 -5.51
C TRP A 114 15.64 36.15 -6.36
N LEU A 115 15.82 34.81 -6.28
CA LEU A 115 15.01 33.87 -7.06
C LEU A 115 13.53 33.90 -6.66
N ALA A 116 13.22 34.13 -5.39
CA ALA A 116 11.85 34.26 -4.89
C ALA A 116 11.17 35.58 -5.30
N GLY A 117 11.92 36.56 -5.79
CA GLY A 117 11.39 37.89 -6.10
C GLY A 117 11.27 38.86 -4.92
N ASP A 118 11.78 38.46 -3.74
CA ASP A 118 11.68 39.26 -2.50
C ASP A 118 12.75 40.37 -2.42
N SER A 119 13.79 40.30 -3.24
CA SER A 119 14.84 41.31 -3.35
C SER A 119 14.95 41.81 -4.78
N SER A 120 15.57 42.98 -4.97
CA SER A 120 15.89 43.53 -6.29
C SER A 120 17.41 43.70 -6.42
N ALA A 121 17.95 43.40 -7.58
CA ALA A 121 19.30 43.68 -7.98
C ALA A 121 19.28 44.68 -9.15
N GLN A 122 20.30 45.51 -9.24
CA GLN A 122 20.47 46.33 -10.42
C GLN A 122 21.05 45.43 -11.51
N THR A 123 20.39 45.37 -12.67
CA THR A 123 20.86 44.63 -13.83
C THR A 123 21.00 45.58 -15.00
N ASP A 124 22.11 45.49 -15.71
CA ASP A 124 22.33 46.20 -16.96
C ASP A 124 21.92 45.34 -18.14
N GLU A 125 21.25 45.94 -19.16
CA GLU A 125 20.81 45.21 -20.33
C GLU A 125 22.01 44.70 -21.13
N ILE A 126 22.12 43.40 -21.29
CA ILE A 126 23.17 42.71 -22.04
C ILE A 126 22.68 42.21 -23.40
N GLY A 127 21.39 42.24 -23.66
CA GLY A 127 20.81 41.85 -24.94
C GLY A 127 19.30 41.80 -24.94
N ALA A 128 18.72 41.70 -26.13
CA ALA A 128 17.28 41.68 -26.29
C ALA A 128 16.87 40.73 -27.43
N THR A 129 15.66 40.21 -27.36
CA THR A 129 15.02 39.39 -28.40
C THR A 129 13.51 39.67 -28.41
N SER A 130 12.78 39.10 -29.36
CA SER A 130 11.32 39.27 -29.39
C SER A 130 10.62 38.04 -29.94
N PHE A 131 9.39 37.85 -29.50
CA PHE A 131 8.49 36.83 -30.01
C PHE A 131 7.37 37.47 -30.82
N GLY A 132 6.96 36.83 -31.91
CA GLY A 132 5.71 37.17 -32.61
C GLY A 132 4.49 36.79 -31.80
N ALA A 133 3.30 37.00 -32.38
CA ALA A 133 2.08 36.53 -31.75
C ALA A 133 2.11 34.99 -31.57
N THR A 134 1.80 34.51 -30.34
CA THR A 134 1.77 33.11 -30.01
C THR A 134 0.34 32.56 -30.06
N LEU A 135 0.08 31.56 -30.87
CA LEU A 135 -1.26 30.96 -31.03
C LEU A 135 -1.73 30.30 -29.73
N SER A 136 -3.05 30.15 -29.59
CA SER A 136 -3.65 29.39 -28.48
C SER A 136 -3.04 27.99 -28.35
N GLY A 137 -2.62 27.62 -27.14
CA GLY A 137 -2.01 26.31 -26.84
C GLY A 137 -0.62 26.11 -27.47
N ALA A 138 0.00 27.13 -28.02
CA ALA A 138 1.33 27.06 -28.64
C ALA A 138 2.41 27.59 -27.71
N GLU A 139 3.60 27.00 -27.89
CA GLU A 139 4.84 27.43 -27.27
C GLU A 139 5.79 28.01 -28.32
N GLN A 140 6.55 29.03 -27.97
CA GLN A 140 7.64 29.57 -28.76
C GLN A 140 8.89 29.67 -27.92
N THR A 141 10.04 29.32 -28.52
CA THR A 141 11.37 29.40 -27.88
C THR A 141 12.25 30.33 -28.71
N ALA A 142 12.95 31.24 -28.04
CA ALA A 142 14.00 32.06 -28.63
C ALA A 142 15.31 31.89 -27.85
N ARG A 143 16.46 32.08 -28.50
CA ARG A 143 17.77 32.02 -27.87
C ARG A 143 18.53 33.27 -28.09
N LEU A 144 19.26 33.72 -27.06
CA LEU A 144 20.18 34.84 -27.12
C LEU A 144 21.54 34.33 -26.63
N THR A 145 22.58 34.69 -27.35
CA THR A 145 23.96 34.35 -26.95
C THR A 145 24.73 35.67 -26.79
N ILE A 146 25.37 35.84 -25.65
CA ILE A 146 26.29 36.90 -25.32
C ILE A 146 27.69 36.32 -25.51
N ASP A 147 28.49 36.95 -26.37
CA ASP A 147 29.82 36.50 -26.68
C ASP A 147 30.78 36.63 -25.50
N ALA A 148 31.77 35.78 -25.40
CA ALA A 148 32.74 35.76 -24.30
C ALA A 148 33.55 37.06 -24.15
N ASP A 149 33.73 37.78 -25.25
CA ASP A 149 34.45 39.07 -25.30
C ASP A 149 33.53 40.31 -25.10
N ASP A 150 32.25 40.08 -24.78
CA ASP A 150 31.36 41.12 -24.37
C ASP A 150 31.77 41.71 -23.01
N ASP A 151 31.72 43.05 -22.86
CA ASP A 151 32.08 43.73 -21.61
C ASP A 151 31.28 43.21 -20.41
N ALA A 152 30.08 42.63 -20.64
CA ALA A 152 29.25 42.03 -19.59
C ALA A 152 29.78 40.71 -19.04
N LEU A 153 30.59 39.98 -19.79
CA LEU A 153 31.15 38.70 -19.38
C LEU A 153 32.66 38.71 -19.15
N ALA A 154 33.36 39.62 -19.86
CA ALA A 154 34.82 39.67 -19.81
C ALA A 154 35.28 40.06 -18.38
N ASP A 155 36.34 39.35 -17.92
CA ASP A 155 37.05 39.65 -16.65
C ASP A 155 36.14 39.62 -15.39
N ARG A 156 35.01 38.83 -15.37
CA ARG A 156 34.21 38.70 -14.17
C ARG A 156 34.94 37.90 -13.08
N GLU A 157 34.86 38.41 -11.84
CA GLU A 157 35.37 37.68 -10.67
C GLU A 157 34.48 36.43 -10.38
N PRO A 158 35.05 35.39 -9.77
CA PRO A 158 34.24 34.25 -9.30
C PRO A 158 33.08 34.68 -8.41
N GLY A 159 31.89 34.08 -8.59
CA GLY A 159 30.71 34.41 -7.80
C GLY A 159 29.40 34.09 -8.52
N VAL A 160 28.28 34.39 -7.87
CA VAL A 160 26.93 34.19 -8.40
C VAL A 160 26.29 35.52 -8.70
N TYR A 161 25.88 35.71 -9.95
CA TYR A 161 25.37 36.99 -10.46
C TYR A 161 23.89 36.91 -10.79
N PRO A 162 23.06 37.87 -10.33
CA PRO A 162 21.65 37.98 -10.72
C PRO A 162 21.45 38.12 -12.22
N LEU A 163 20.62 37.26 -12.80
CA LEU A 163 20.20 37.32 -14.19
C LEU A 163 18.67 37.51 -14.25
N ALA A 164 18.21 38.50 -14.99
CA ALA A 164 16.79 38.81 -15.13
C ALA A 164 16.36 38.94 -16.60
N ALA A 165 15.24 38.37 -16.96
CA ALA A 165 14.58 38.63 -18.23
C ALA A 165 13.26 39.39 -18.00
N THR A 166 13.12 40.53 -18.63
CA THR A 166 11.89 41.29 -18.62
C THR A 166 11.11 41.05 -19.89
N PHE A 167 9.97 40.38 -19.78
CA PHE A 167 9.03 40.12 -20.87
C PHE A 167 7.98 41.25 -20.90
N THR A 168 7.94 42.01 -21.99
CA THR A 168 7.04 43.15 -22.15
C THR A 168 6.01 42.87 -23.23
N ARG A 169 4.72 42.98 -22.87
CA ARG A 169 3.59 42.80 -23.78
C ARG A 169 2.66 44.02 -23.65
N GLY A 170 2.70 44.93 -24.61
CA GLY A 170 1.95 46.16 -24.51
C GLY A 170 2.41 47.03 -23.32
N ASP A 171 1.51 47.25 -22.35
CA ASP A 171 1.81 48.01 -21.12
C ASP A 171 2.15 47.11 -19.93
N ASP A 172 2.04 45.78 -20.10
CA ASP A 172 2.32 44.80 -19.06
C ASP A 172 3.76 44.28 -19.17
N SER A 173 4.44 44.09 -18.03
CA SER A 173 5.76 43.48 -17.97
C SER A 173 5.85 42.44 -16.87
N VAL A 174 6.51 41.30 -17.15
CA VAL A 174 6.80 40.23 -16.22
C VAL A 174 8.30 40.03 -16.18
N GLU A 175 8.89 39.97 -14.98
CA GLU A 175 10.28 39.67 -14.77
C GLU A 175 10.45 38.21 -14.34
N VAL A 176 11.29 37.47 -15.07
CA VAL A 176 11.70 36.13 -14.76
C VAL A 176 13.17 36.17 -14.33
N ARG A 177 13.49 35.49 -13.23
CA ARG A 177 14.79 35.58 -12.57
C ARG A 177 15.53 34.24 -12.60
N SER A 178 16.84 34.31 -12.70
CA SER A 178 17.79 33.22 -12.63
C SER A 178 19.12 33.73 -12.09
N ALA A 179 20.16 32.93 -12.17
CA ALA A 179 21.50 33.32 -11.81
C ALA A 179 22.52 32.75 -12.80
N VAL A 180 23.66 33.42 -12.90
CA VAL A 180 24.88 32.96 -13.58
C VAL A 180 25.94 32.74 -12.53
N THR A 181 26.61 31.60 -12.59
CA THR A 181 27.73 31.25 -11.70
C THR A 181 29.04 31.30 -12.48
N VAL A 182 29.95 32.12 -12.02
CA VAL A 182 31.35 32.11 -12.48
C VAL A 182 32.14 31.32 -11.44
N PRO A 183 32.67 30.14 -11.80
CA PRO A 183 33.35 29.27 -10.83
C PRO A 183 34.68 29.84 -10.37
N ASP A 184 35.13 29.41 -9.19
CA ASP A 184 36.47 29.65 -8.70
C ASP A 184 37.36 28.43 -9.01
N ASP A 185 38.61 28.66 -9.37
CA ASP A 185 39.64 27.61 -9.55
C ASP A 185 40.22 27.09 -8.21
N GLY A 186 39.50 27.33 -7.10
CA GLY A 186 39.91 27.02 -5.75
C GLY A 186 39.87 25.54 -5.34
N GLU A 187 39.83 25.27 -4.06
CA GLU A 187 39.70 23.93 -3.50
C GLU A 187 38.27 23.42 -3.77
N VAL A 188 38.15 22.14 -4.15
CA VAL A 188 36.85 21.50 -4.43
C VAL A 188 36.32 20.85 -3.14
N THR A 189 35.04 21.05 -2.85
CA THR A 189 34.37 20.50 -1.68
C THR A 189 33.89 19.06 -1.95
N PRO A 190 34.10 18.12 -1.00
CA PRO A 190 33.59 16.75 -1.15
C PRO A 190 32.06 16.74 -1.22
N LEU A 191 31.45 16.14 -2.26
CA LEU A 191 30.02 16.04 -2.44
C LEU A 191 29.57 14.59 -2.55
N THR A 192 28.59 14.18 -1.73
CA THR A 192 27.88 12.92 -1.87
C THR A 192 26.49 13.20 -2.45
N VAL A 193 26.08 12.43 -3.46
CA VAL A 193 24.76 12.53 -4.09
C VAL A 193 24.01 11.24 -3.87
N VAL A 194 22.81 11.27 -3.30
CA VAL A 194 21.94 10.10 -3.10
C VAL A 194 20.81 10.12 -4.13
N VAL A 195 20.64 9.01 -4.82
CA VAL A 195 19.58 8.82 -5.83
C VAL A 195 18.74 7.60 -5.47
N PRO A 196 17.42 7.72 -5.35
CA PRO A 196 16.55 6.59 -5.06
C PRO A 196 16.32 5.73 -6.31
N ILE A 197 16.18 4.43 -6.10
CA ILE A 197 15.68 3.45 -7.06
C ILE A 197 14.41 2.88 -6.46
N THR A 198 13.26 3.37 -6.92
CA THR A 198 11.94 3.06 -6.37
C THR A 198 10.96 2.73 -7.49
N ALA A 199 9.95 1.91 -7.16
CA ALA A 199 8.85 1.57 -8.06
C ALA A 199 7.67 2.55 -7.91
N PRO A 200 6.76 2.61 -8.88
CA PRO A 200 5.47 3.29 -8.73
C PRO A 200 4.66 2.71 -7.58
N ALA A 201 3.69 3.48 -7.08
CA ALA A 201 2.76 3.06 -6.04
C ALA A 201 1.98 1.80 -6.47
N ILE A 202 1.93 0.80 -5.61
CA ILE A 202 1.15 -0.43 -5.78
C ILE A 202 0.37 -0.76 -4.51
N ASP A 203 -0.77 -1.45 -4.69
CA ASP A 203 -1.64 -1.94 -3.62
C ASP A 203 -1.59 -3.47 -3.47
N THR A 204 -0.51 -4.09 -3.96
CA THR A 204 -0.23 -5.52 -3.87
C THR A 204 1.06 -5.77 -3.09
N PRO A 205 1.23 -6.93 -2.44
CA PRO A 205 2.44 -7.22 -1.64
C PRO A 205 3.75 -7.09 -2.42
N VAL A 206 3.74 -7.47 -3.70
CA VAL A 206 4.88 -7.49 -4.61
C VAL A 206 4.48 -7.02 -6.00
N LEU A 207 5.44 -6.59 -6.80
CA LEU A 207 5.24 -6.32 -8.22
C LEU A 207 4.95 -7.63 -8.98
N THR A 208 3.93 -7.61 -9.81
CA THR A 208 3.60 -8.74 -10.69
C THR A 208 4.60 -8.86 -11.85
N ALA A 209 4.68 -10.04 -12.48
CA ALA A 209 5.53 -10.24 -13.65
C ALA A 209 5.24 -9.24 -14.79
N ALA A 210 3.96 -8.89 -15.01
CA ALA A 210 3.57 -7.92 -16.03
C ALA A 210 4.04 -6.50 -15.70
N GLN A 211 3.90 -6.07 -14.43
CA GLN A 211 4.42 -4.78 -13.97
C GLN A 211 5.96 -4.73 -14.07
N LEU A 212 6.65 -5.80 -13.66
CA LEU A 212 8.09 -5.88 -13.79
C LEU A 212 8.54 -5.81 -15.25
N GLU A 213 7.85 -6.50 -16.18
CA GLU A 213 8.15 -6.44 -17.61
C GLU A 213 8.02 -5.00 -18.13
N GLU A 214 6.97 -4.28 -17.76
CA GLU A 214 6.74 -2.88 -18.14
C GLU A 214 7.81 -1.94 -17.55
N LEU A 215 8.07 -2.04 -16.24
CA LEU A 215 8.98 -1.15 -15.53
C LEU A 215 10.45 -1.35 -15.93
N THR A 216 10.83 -2.57 -16.30
CA THR A 216 12.20 -2.92 -16.70
C THR A 216 12.40 -3.00 -18.22
N ALA A 217 11.37 -2.74 -19.04
CA ALA A 217 11.50 -2.60 -20.48
C ALA A 217 12.39 -1.41 -20.84
N GLU A 218 12.86 -1.34 -22.10
CA GLU A 218 13.56 -0.16 -22.61
C GLU A 218 12.69 1.09 -22.49
N GLY A 219 13.14 2.07 -21.70
CA GLY A 219 12.39 3.28 -21.39
C GLY A 219 11.38 3.13 -20.24
N GLY A 220 11.24 1.95 -19.65
CA GLY A 220 10.50 1.76 -18.40
C GLY A 220 11.11 2.56 -17.25
N SER A 221 10.35 2.82 -16.20
CA SER A 221 10.80 3.72 -15.13
C SER A 221 12.02 3.18 -14.37
N LEU A 222 12.07 1.88 -14.05
CA LEU A 222 13.23 1.27 -13.39
C LEU A 222 14.46 1.25 -14.28
N SER A 223 14.32 0.91 -15.57
CA SER A 223 15.43 0.97 -16.53
C SER A 223 15.92 2.41 -16.73
N SER A 224 15.02 3.38 -16.77
CA SER A 224 15.35 4.81 -16.88
C SER A 224 16.14 5.32 -15.68
N GLN A 225 15.78 4.88 -14.47
CA GLN A 225 16.49 5.23 -13.22
C GLN A 225 17.90 4.63 -13.24
N LEU A 226 18.03 3.35 -13.56
CA LEU A 226 19.33 2.65 -13.59
C LEU A 226 20.27 3.23 -14.64
N ASP A 227 19.80 3.44 -15.86
CA ASP A 227 20.53 4.07 -16.96
C ASP A 227 20.99 5.51 -16.63
N ALA A 228 20.19 6.25 -15.86
CA ALA A 228 20.53 7.61 -15.48
C ALA A 228 21.72 7.68 -14.52
N VAL A 229 21.87 6.69 -13.64
CA VAL A 229 22.93 6.63 -12.63
C VAL A 229 24.15 5.85 -13.09
N ALA A 230 24.05 5.05 -14.13
CA ALA A 230 25.14 4.24 -14.64
C ALA A 230 26.38 5.09 -15.00
N GLY A 231 27.53 4.70 -14.44
CA GLY A 231 28.82 5.41 -14.62
C GLY A 231 28.92 6.74 -13.90
N THR A 232 28.05 7.03 -12.93
CA THR A 232 28.12 8.18 -12.05
C THR A 232 28.50 7.75 -10.61
N PRO A 233 29.16 8.59 -9.82
CA PRO A 233 29.61 8.24 -8.46
C PRO A 233 28.53 8.48 -7.39
N VAL A 234 27.25 8.27 -7.70
CA VAL A 234 26.15 8.47 -6.76
C VAL A 234 25.98 7.28 -5.82
N VAL A 235 25.30 7.51 -4.70
CA VAL A 235 24.86 6.48 -3.76
C VAL A 235 23.41 6.10 -4.12
N LEU A 236 23.12 4.79 -4.18
CA LEU A 236 21.78 4.30 -4.51
C LEU A 236 21.03 3.97 -3.22
N ALA A 237 19.84 4.56 -3.07
CA ALA A 237 18.86 4.19 -2.04
C ALA A 237 17.80 3.29 -2.70
N ILE A 238 17.86 1.98 -2.41
CA ILE A 238 17.12 0.97 -3.18
C ILE A 238 15.95 0.44 -2.37
N ASP A 239 14.76 0.41 -2.97
CA ASP A 239 13.62 -0.31 -2.42
C ASP A 239 13.81 -1.83 -2.57
N PRO A 240 13.96 -2.58 -1.45
CA PRO A 240 14.18 -4.02 -1.50
C PRO A 240 12.99 -4.81 -2.06
N ALA A 241 11.78 -4.24 -2.07
CA ALA A 241 10.59 -4.88 -2.63
C ALA A 241 10.71 -5.15 -4.13
N ILE A 242 11.47 -4.32 -4.87
CA ILE A 242 11.73 -4.52 -6.29
C ILE A 242 12.55 -5.80 -6.50
N LEU A 243 13.64 -5.95 -5.74
CA LEU A 243 14.52 -7.10 -5.85
C LEU A 243 13.81 -8.37 -5.40
N ALA A 244 13.07 -8.29 -4.29
CA ALA A 244 12.25 -9.38 -3.78
C ALA A 244 11.22 -9.84 -4.82
N SER A 245 10.54 -8.91 -5.49
CA SER A 245 9.55 -9.21 -6.54
C SER A 245 10.16 -9.97 -7.72
N ILE A 246 11.38 -9.59 -8.15
CA ILE A 246 12.09 -10.27 -9.25
C ILE A 246 12.55 -11.66 -8.81
N ARG A 247 13.22 -11.76 -7.65
CA ARG A 247 13.79 -13.00 -7.12
C ARG A 247 12.73 -14.03 -6.75
N LEU A 248 11.55 -13.57 -6.23
CA LEU A 248 10.41 -14.39 -5.90
C LEU A 248 9.85 -15.17 -7.10
N LEU A 249 9.91 -14.59 -8.30
CA LEU A 249 9.44 -15.22 -9.54
C LEU A 249 10.40 -16.29 -10.08
N GLY A 250 11.63 -16.36 -9.58
CA GLY A 250 12.60 -17.35 -10.01
C GLY A 250 12.71 -17.46 -11.54
N THR A 251 12.46 -18.66 -12.08
CA THR A 251 12.50 -18.92 -13.55
C THR A 251 11.33 -18.29 -14.32
N SER A 252 10.29 -17.84 -13.66
CA SER A 252 9.12 -17.15 -14.25
C SER A 252 9.32 -15.63 -14.35
N ALA A 253 10.42 -15.09 -13.83
CA ALA A 253 10.71 -13.66 -13.94
C ALA A 253 10.91 -13.23 -15.41
N PRO A 254 10.41 -12.05 -15.82
CA PRO A 254 10.64 -11.52 -17.17
C PRO A 254 12.13 -11.38 -17.48
N GLU A 255 12.51 -11.64 -18.73
CA GLU A 255 13.93 -11.50 -19.16
C GLU A 255 14.46 -10.08 -18.93
N SER A 256 13.63 -9.06 -19.13
CA SER A 256 13.98 -7.66 -18.87
C SER A 256 14.28 -7.41 -17.40
N ALA A 257 13.49 -7.99 -16.48
CA ALA A 257 13.70 -7.85 -15.05
C ALA A 257 14.98 -8.56 -14.57
N LEU A 258 15.27 -9.75 -15.08
CA LEU A 258 16.52 -10.46 -14.81
C LEU A 258 17.75 -9.71 -15.35
N ALA A 259 17.64 -9.12 -16.56
CA ALA A 259 18.68 -8.29 -17.13
C ALA A 259 18.91 -7.03 -16.29
N TRP A 260 17.85 -6.36 -15.88
CA TRP A 260 17.90 -5.18 -15.01
C TRP A 260 18.57 -5.49 -13.65
N LEU A 261 18.21 -6.61 -13.03
CA LEU A 261 18.84 -7.04 -11.76
C LEU A 261 20.35 -7.31 -11.97
N THR A 262 20.71 -7.98 -13.06
CA THR A 262 22.12 -8.23 -13.41
C THR A 262 22.89 -6.92 -13.63
N GLU A 263 22.28 -5.93 -14.25
CA GLU A 263 22.88 -4.61 -14.47
C GLU A 263 23.04 -3.86 -13.14
N LEU A 264 22.03 -3.86 -12.28
CA LEU A 264 22.10 -3.27 -10.93
C LEU A 264 23.25 -3.90 -10.13
N ASP A 265 23.38 -5.23 -10.13
CA ASP A 265 24.42 -5.95 -9.39
C ASP A 265 25.82 -5.63 -9.94
N ALA A 266 25.94 -5.30 -11.22
CA ALA A 266 27.21 -4.91 -11.85
C ALA A 266 27.64 -3.47 -11.55
N LEU A 267 26.75 -2.61 -11.04
CA LEU A 267 27.10 -1.23 -10.71
C LEU A 267 28.01 -1.16 -9.48
N PRO A 268 29.12 -0.40 -9.54
CA PRO A 268 30.06 -0.25 -8.41
C PRO A 268 29.60 0.75 -7.35
N ASN A 269 28.40 1.29 -7.49
CA ASN A 269 27.83 2.32 -6.64
C ASN A 269 27.64 1.82 -5.19
N ALA A 270 28.02 2.64 -4.21
CA ALA A 270 27.60 2.42 -2.85
C ALA A 270 26.05 2.46 -2.77
N ARG A 271 25.49 1.64 -1.89
CA ARG A 271 24.03 1.53 -1.79
C ARG A 271 23.57 1.23 -0.37
N PHE A 272 22.34 1.59 -0.06
CA PHE A 272 21.63 1.18 1.16
C PHE A 272 20.19 0.84 0.84
N ALA A 273 19.58 0.01 1.72
CA ALA A 273 18.18 -0.36 1.58
C ALA A 273 17.29 0.76 2.15
N LEU A 274 16.23 1.08 1.41
CA LEU A 274 15.05 1.77 1.94
C LEU A 274 14.20 0.78 2.75
N GLN A 275 13.15 1.27 3.41
CA GLN A 275 12.11 0.39 3.94
C GLN A 275 11.44 -0.37 2.78
N TYR A 276 10.98 -1.61 3.04
CA TYR A 276 10.24 -2.40 2.04
C TYR A 276 9.06 -1.60 1.46
N GLY A 277 8.94 -1.55 0.12
CA GLY A 277 7.96 -0.72 -0.58
C GLY A 277 8.19 0.78 -0.41
N ASP A 278 9.40 1.21 -0.06
CA ASP A 278 9.72 2.59 0.36
C ASP A 278 8.71 3.12 1.39
N ALA A 279 8.27 2.26 2.32
CA ALA A 279 7.26 2.60 3.32
C ALA A 279 7.70 3.79 4.18
N ASP A 280 6.72 4.64 4.50
CA ASP A 280 6.92 5.87 5.24
C ASP A 280 7.31 5.60 6.70
N VAL A 281 8.60 5.75 6.99
CA VAL A 281 9.14 5.53 8.35
C VAL A 281 8.64 6.58 9.35
N ALA A 282 8.37 7.81 8.89
CA ALA A 282 7.86 8.86 9.76
C ALA A 282 6.42 8.56 10.19
N ALA A 283 5.55 8.16 9.25
CA ALA A 283 4.18 7.79 9.55
C ALA A 283 4.09 6.63 10.56
N GLN A 284 5.01 5.64 10.48
CA GLN A 284 5.07 4.52 11.43
C GLN A 284 5.46 5.00 12.84
N MET A 285 6.47 5.87 12.96
CA MET A 285 6.87 6.45 14.25
C MET A 285 5.79 7.37 14.83
N GLU A 286 5.15 8.18 14.00
CA GLU A 286 4.03 9.05 14.41
C GLU A 286 2.79 8.25 14.81
N ALA A 287 2.58 7.05 14.24
CA ALA A 287 1.56 6.10 14.67
C ALA A 287 1.86 5.47 16.05
N GLY A 288 3.06 5.69 16.58
CA GLY A 288 3.48 5.21 17.90
C GLY A 288 4.02 3.78 17.88
N PHE A 289 4.51 3.28 16.78
CA PHE A 289 5.13 1.95 16.72
C PHE A 289 6.47 1.97 17.49
N GLU A 290 6.70 0.91 18.27
CA GLU A 290 7.96 0.76 19.03
C GLU A 290 9.16 0.43 18.11
N THR A 291 8.89 -0.26 16.99
CA THR A 291 9.85 -0.59 15.93
C THR A 291 9.18 -0.41 14.57
N LEU A 292 9.98 -0.21 13.52
CA LEU A 292 9.46 -0.21 12.16
C LEU A 292 8.90 -1.60 11.81
N LEU A 293 7.86 -1.60 10.98
CA LEU A 293 7.31 -2.84 10.45
C LEU A 293 8.34 -3.50 9.52
N GLU A 294 8.71 -4.73 9.84
CA GLU A 294 9.55 -5.55 8.96
C GLU A 294 8.67 -6.28 7.92
N PRO A 295 9.18 -6.53 6.70
CA PRO A 295 8.45 -7.31 5.71
C PRO A 295 8.14 -8.71 6.22
N GLY A 296 6.99 -9.25 5.79
CA GLY A 296 6.53 -10.56 6.16
C GLY A 296 7.20 -11.68 5.36
N ALA A 297 6.82 -12.92 5.66
CA ALA A 297 7.26 -14.06 4.88
C ALA A 297 6.62 -14.06 3.49
N LEU A 298 7.45 -14.09 2.44
CA LEU A 298 7.01 -14.12 1.04
C LEU A 298 6.69 -15.52 0.52
N THR A 299 6.80 -16.56 1.37
CA THR A 299 6.62 -17.97 0.99
C THR A 299 5.25 -18.28 0.39
N ALA A 300 4.18 -17.60 0.85
CA ALA A 300 2.83 -17.73 0.29
C ALA A 300 2.72 -17.31 -1.19
N LEU A 301 3.65 -16.48 -1.66
CA LEU A 301 3.68 -15.95 -3.02
C LEU A 301 4.63 -16.73 -3.94
N MET A 302 5.44 -17.64 -3.39
CA MET A 302 6.37 -18.48 -4.13
C MET A 302 5.67 -19.68 -4.77
N ARG A 303 6.24 -20.16 -5.87
CA ARG A 303 5.88 -21.43 -6.50
C ARG A 303 7.10 -22.32 -6.54
N ASP A 304 7.02 -23.50 -5.96
CA ASP A 304 8.12 -24.46 -5.91
C ASP A 304 8.69 -24.77 -7.31
N GLU A 305 7.83 -24.77 -8.33
CA GLU A 305 8.22 -25.04 -9.72
C GLU A 305 9.16 -24.01 -10.31
N ASP A 306 9.17 -22.79 -9.80
CA ASP A 306 10.01 -21.69 -10.29
C ASP A 306 11.45 -21.76 -9.74
N PHE A 307 11.69 -22.65 -8.75
CA PHE A 307 12.99 -22.87 -8.11
C PHE A 307 13.59 -24.25 -8.36
N THR A 308 12.95 -25.08 -9.19
CA THR A 308 13.49 -26.39 -9.59
C THR A 308 14.44 -26.22 -10.76
N ALA A 309 15.63 -26.86 -10.68
CA ALA A 309 16.56 -26.89 -11.81
C ALA A 309 15.89 -27.54 -13.03
N PRO A 310 16.06 -26.97 -14.25
CA PRO A 310 15.60 -27.65 -15.45
C PRO A 310 16.27 -29.02 -15.53
N VAL A 311 15.48 -30.09 -15.60
CA VAL A 311 16.01 -31.43 -15.88
C VAL A 311 16.60 -31.39 -17.30
N GLU A 312 17.92 -31.23 -17.42
CA GLU A 312 18.59 -31.46 -18.68
C GLU A 312 18.28 -32.91 -19.08
N GLN A 313 17.46 -33.06 -20.11
CA GLN A 313 17.28 -34.35 -20.77
C GLN A 313 18.62 -34.78 -21.31
N GLN A 314 19.40 -35.51 -20.54
CA GLN A 314 20.54 -36.26 -21.03
C GLN A 314 20.00 -37.22 -22.06
N THR A 315 20.21 -36.91 -23.31
CA THR A 315 20.10 -37.85 -24.44
C THR A 315 21.12 -38.95 -24.19
N VAL A 316 20.66 -40.07 -23.60
CA VAL A 316 21.50 -41.26 -23.49
C VAL A 316 21.66 -41.83 -24.86
N GLU A 317 22.81 -41.56 -25.50
CA GLU A 317 23.27 -42.39 -26.61
C GLU A 317 23.53 -43.81 -26.11
N PRO A 318 23.02 -44.87 -26.76
CA PRO A 318 23.25 -46.22 -26.34
C PRO A 318 24.70 -46.60 -26.64
N SER A 319 25.55 -46.66 -25.64
CA SER A 319 26.89 -47.26 -25.74
C SER A 319 26.79 -48.76 -25.45
N GLU A 320 27.34 -49.55 -26.35
CA GLU A 320 27.36 -51.02 -26.38
C GLU A 320 28.07 -51.62 -25.16
N ALA A 321 27.57 -52.78 -24.81
CA ALA A 321 27.92 -53.73 -23.79
C ALA A 321 29.37 -53.82 -23.34
N ASP A 322 29.59 -53.91 -22.01
CA ASP A 322 30.60 -54.78 -21.42
C ASP A 322 30.10 -55.37 -20.06
N THR A 323 30.46 -56.61 -19.84
CA THR A 323 30.01 -57.63 -18.90
C THR A 323 30.29 -57.28 -17.44
N PRO A 324 29.41 -57.64 -16.46
CA PRO A 324 29.57 -57.29 -15.05
C PRO A 324 30.50 -58.27 -14.31
N THR A 325 31.39 -57.69 -13.51
CA THR A 325 32.05 -58.39 -12.39
C THR A 325 31.43 -57.96 -11.09
N PRO A 326 31.00 -58.85 -10.20
CA PRO A 326 30.37 -58.49 -8.93
C PRO A 326 31.43 -58.07 -7.89
N THR A 327 31.32 -56.91 -7.34
CA THR A 327 32.02 -56.55 -6.09
C THR A 327 30.99 -56.07 -5.07
N GLU A 328 31.15 -56.60 -3.87
CA GLU A 328 30.26 -56.59 -2.74
C GLU A 328 29.90 -55.18 -2.22
N SER A 329 28.68 -55.10 -1.73
CA SER A 329 28.04 -54.06 -0.94
C SER A 329 28.91 -53.47 0.16
N SER A 330 29.00 -52.15 0.18
CA SER A 330 28.94 -51.37 1.43
C SER A 330 27.80 -50.39 1.29
N SER A 331 26.77 -50.64 2.02
CA SER A 331 25.65 -49.74 2.27
C SER A 331 26.18 -48.55 3.05
N ASP A 332 26.35 -47.45 2.37
CA ASP A 332 26.29 -46.11 2.98
C ASP A 332 25.04 -45.45 2.39
N ASP A 333 23.99 -45.46 3.23
CA ASP A 333 22.79 -44.66 2.99
C ASP A 333 23.18 -43.16 3.05
N THR A 334 23.60 -42.62 1.93
CA THR A 334 23.55 -41.20 1.68
C THR A 334 22.34 -40.99 0.77
N ASP A 335 21.22 -40.69 1.38
CA ASP A 335 20.10 -40.02 0.70
C ASP A 335 20.70 -38.78 0.03
N THR A 336 21.07 -38.91 -1.21
CA THR A 336 21.31 -37.74 -2.06
C THR A 336 19.94 -37.30 -2.55
N ASP A 337 19.30 -36.43 -1.76
CA ASP A 337 18.22 -35.60 -2.26
C ASP A 337 18.65 -34.98 -3.60
N PRO A 338 17.79 -34.97 -4.62
CA PRO A 338 18.06 -34.21 -5.83
C PRO A 338 18.32 -32.74 -5.39
N GLU A 339 19.39 -32.14 -5.91
CA GLU A 339 19.69 -30.72 -5.73
C GLU A 339 18.47 -29.90 -6.15
N THR A 340 17.54 -29.70 -5.24
CA THR A 340 16.55 -28.64 -5.26
C THR A 340 17.36 -27.36 -5.19
N LEU A 341 17.25 -26.51 -6.18
CA LEU A 341 17.64 -25.10 -6.02
C LEU A 341 16.92 -24.66 -4.75
N GLY A 342 17.69 -24.36 -3.70
CA GLY A 342 17.07 -24.02 -2.42
C GLY A 342 16.14 -22.82 -2.61
N ILE A 343 14.96 -22.89 -2.03
CA ILE A 343 14.06 -21.72 -1.95
C ILE A 343 14.83 -20.63 -1.22
N PRO A 344 14.97 -19.41 -1.80
CA PRO A 344 15.74 -18.35 -1.18
C PRO A 344 15.09 -17.92 0.15
N SER A 345 15.93 -17.62 1.13
CA SER A 345 15.49 -17.05 2.40
C SER A 345 14.97 -15.61 2.21
N LEU A 346 14.20 -15.10 3.18
CA LEU A 346 13.73 -13.71 3.14
C LEU A 346 14.90 -12.72 3.05
N GLU A 347 15.98 -12.96 3.78
CA GLU A 347 17.20 -12.15 3.72
C GLU A 347 17.81 -12.12 2.31
N GLU A 348 17.90 -13.27 1.63
CA GLU A 348 18.40 -13.35 0.25
C GLU A 348 17.47 -12.65 -0.73
N LEU A 349 16.15 -12.71 -0.54
CA LEU A 349 15.18 -12.01 -1.38
C LEU A 349 15.33 -10.49 -1.27
N LEU A 350 15.52 -9.98 -0.06
CA LEU A 350 15.55 -8.56 0.26
C LEU A 350 16.93 -7.91 0.11
N SER A 351 18.00 -8.71 -0.03
CA SER A 351 19.38 -8.18 -0.07
C SER A 351 19.58 -7.20 -1.22
N VAL A 352 20.02 -6.00 -0.89
CA VAL A 352 20.44 -4.97 -1.86
C VAL A 352 21.97 -4.83 -1.92
N ASP A 353 22.74 -5.71 -1.27
CA ASP A 353 24.19 -5.61 -1.08
C ASP A 353 24.60 -4.25 -0.49
N ALA A 354 23.92 -3.85 0.58
CA ALA A 354 24.09 -2.57 1.21
C ALA A 354 25.53 -2.35 1.70
N SER A 355 26.13 -1.21 1.37
CA SER A 355 27.42 -0.78 1.88
C SER A 355 27.35 -0.20 3.28
N HIS A 356 26.14 0.13 3.73
CA HIS A 356 25.81 0.54 5.11
C HIS A 356 24.37 0.14 5.42
N GLU A 357 24.16 -0.49 6.54
CA GLU A 357 22.85 -0.90 7.06
C GLU A 357 22.24 0.22 7.91
N ARG A 358 20.91 0.18 8.13
CA ARG A 358 20.16 1.07 9.02
C ARG A 358 20.30 2.55 8.67
N VAL A 359 20.16 2.86 7.38
CA VAL A 359 19.97 4.24 6.90
C VAL A 359 18.48 4.46 6.69
N TYR A 360 17.86 5.33 7.48
CA TYR A 360 16.45 5.66 7.40
C TYR A 360 16.27 7.03 6.76
N TRP A 361 15.42 7.08 5.77
CA TRP A 361 15.11 8.30 5.03
C TRP A 361 13.63 8.67 5.18
N PRO A 362 13.24 9.47 6.20
CA PRO A 362 11.88 10.02 6.30
C PRO A 362 11.51 10.82 5.06
N ALA A 363 10.22 10.96 4.78
CA ALA A 363 9.76 11.82 3.71
C ALA A 363 10.12 13.29 3.97
N THR A 364 10.27 14.06 2.91
CA THR A 364 10.62 15.48 3.00
C THR A 364 9.66 16.23 3.92
N GLY A 365 10.20 16.98 4.86
CA GLY A 365 9.44 17.73 5.87
C GLY A 365 9.10 16.96 7.14
N THR A 366 9.21 15.64 7.18
CA THR A 366 8.77 14.81 8.32
C THR A 366 9.91 14.38 9.24
N GLY A 367 11.17 14.37 8.76
CA GLY A 367 12.37 13.87 9.48
C GLY A 367 12.84 14.74 10.65
N GLY A 368 11.94 15.41 11.37
CA GLY A 368 12.26 16.27 12.50
C GLY A 368 12.56 15.52 13.80
N SER A 369 12.74 16.26 14.89
CA SER A 369 13.25 15.74 16.17
C SER A 369 12.45 14.55 16.72
N LEU A 370 11.11 14.58 16.64
CA LEU A 370 10.27 13.50 17.16
C LEU A 370 10.48 12.18 16.42
N VAL A 371 10.51 12.23 15.08
CA VAL A 371 10.70 11.04 14.24
C VAL A 371 12.13 10.54 14.35
N ALA A 372 13.11 11.44 14.35
CA ALA A 372 14.52 11.07 14.45
C ALA A 372 14.86 10.41 15.80
N ASP A 373 14.35 10.94 16.91
CA ASP A 373 14.53 10.36 18.24
C ASP A 373 13.83 9.00 18.34
N ALA A 374 12.61 8.87 17.81
CA ALA A 374 11.88 7.60 17.80
C ALA A 374 12.58 6.52 16.96
N LEU A 375 13.12 6.87 15.79
CA LEU A 375 13.90 5.93 14.96
C LEU A 375 15.21 5.52 15.65
N ALA A 376 15.87 6.42 16.36
CA ALA A 376 17.07 6.10 17.13
C ALA A 376 16.75 5.16 18.30
N GLU A 377 15.63 5.39 19.01
CA GLU A 377 15.18 4.54 20.12
C GLU A 377 14.75 3.14 19.61
N ALA A 378 14.05 3.07 18.49
CA ALA A 378 13.58 1.82 17.88
C ALA A 378 14.74 0.86 17.51
N ASN A 379 15.94 1.40 17.27
CA ASN A 379 17.11 0.60 16.90
C ASN A 379 17.95 0.11 18.11
N GLY A 380 17.64 0.57 19.32
CA GLY A 380 18.28 0.12 20.56
C GLY A 380 19.77 0.46 20.70
N ASP A 381 20.42 -0.18 21.70
CA ASP A 381 21.84 0.04 22.05
C ASP A 381 22.85 -0.79 21.22
N ASP A 382 22.46 -1.25 20.01
CA ASP A 382 23.36 -2.02 19.16
C ASP A 382 24.57 -1.19 18.68
N ASP A 383 25.72 -1.84 18.51
CA ASP A 383 27.02 -1.22 18.15
C ASP A 383 27.02 -0.40 16.83
N ALA A 384 26.01 -0.60 15.96
CA ALA A 384 25.79 0.17 14.73
C ALA A 384 24.65 1.17 14.92
N SER A 385 25.00 2.44 15.17
CA SER A 385 24.01 3.53 15.28
C SER A 385 23.24 3.69 13.97
N ALA A 386 21.91 3.80 14.06
CA ALA A 386 21.08 4.19 12.93
C ALA A 386 21.49 5.57 12.40
N LEU A 387 21.53 5.71 11.07
CA LEU A 387 21.74 6.98 10.39
C LEU A 387 20.41 7.49 9.86
N ILE A 388 20.01 8.69 10.25
CA ILE A 388 18.76 9.29 9.82
C ILE A 388 19.07 10.39 8.81
N LEU A 389 18.58 10.19 7.59
CA LEU A 389 18.72 11.14 6.49
C LEU A 389 17.63 12.20 6.62
N THR A 390 18.03 13.45 6.94
CA THR A 390 17.11 14.57 7.15
C THR A 390 17.53 15.80 6.36
N GLU A 391 16.60 16.70 6.17
CA GLU A 391 16.83 17.93 5.41
C GLU A 391 17.43 19.06 6.27
N SER A 392 18.25 19.90 5.67
CA SER A 392 18.88 21.04 6.35
C SER A 392 17.87 22.08 6.87
N ALA A 393 16.69 22.14 6.28
CA ALA A 393 15.59 23.00 6.74
C ALA A 393 15.10 22.67 8.16
N LEU A 394 15.28 21.44 8.61
CA LEU A 394 14.92 20.97 9.96
C LEU A 394 16.09 21.07 10.96
N VAL A 395 17.27 21.53 10.51
CA VAL A 395 18.48 21.63 11.33
C VAL A 395 18.75 23.08 11.69
N THR A 396 19.13 23.31 12.96
CA THR A 396 19.49 24.65 13.47
C THR A 396 20.79 24.60 14.30
N GLY A 397 21.39 25.78 14.46
CA GLY A 397 22.63 25.91 15.28
C GLY A 397 23.93 25.80 14.48
N THR A 398 23.86 25.71 13.15
CA THR A 398 25.02 25.51 12.27
C THR A 398 25.61 26.80 11.67
N GLY A 399 24.93 27.94 11.79
CA GLY A 399 25.31 29.18 11.08
C GLY A 399 24.97 29.10 9.58
N ALA A 400 25.92 29.48 8.71
CA ALA A 400 25.75 29.39 7.25
C ALA A 400 26.04 28.01 6.68
N THR A 401 26.84 27.19 7.40
CA THR A 401 27.27 25.86 6.95
C THR A 401 26.20 24.81 7.21
N VAL A 402 25.95 23.94 6.24
CA VAL A 402 25.11 22.76 6.37
C VAL A 402 26.01 21.53 6.55
N PRO A 403 26.18 21.01 7.79
CA PRO A 403 27.05 19.86 8.00
C PRO A 403 26.37 18.59 7.47
N ALA A 404 26.92 17.95 6.45
CA ALA A 404 26.35 16.72 5.88
C ALA A 404 26.37 15.55 6.89
N ARG A 405 27.32 15.54 7.85
CA ARG A 405 27.37 14.60 8.96
C ARG A 405 27.15 15.33 10.26
N ALA A 406 26.10 14.98 10.99
CA ALA A 406 25.70 15.68 12.19
C ALA A 406 25.24 14.72 13.30
N SER A 407 25.11 15.26 14.53
CA SER A 407 24.47 14.57 15.65
C SER A 407 23.58 15.53 16.44
N ALA A 408 22.38 15.08 16.77
CA ALA A 408 21.47 15.78 17.67
C ALA A 408 21.30 14.90 18.92
N THR A 409 21.81 15.35 20.11
CA THR A 409 21.86 14.52 21.30
C THR A 409 22.60 13.19 21.02
N ASP A 410 21.88 12.06 21.03
CA ASP A 410 22.44 10.73 20.78
C ASP A 410 22.10 10.23 19.35
N THR A 411 21.28 10.98 18.60
CA THR A 411 20.83 10.63 17.24
C THR A 411 21.87 11.00 16.20
N GLN A 412 22.21 10.05 15.33
CA GLN A 412 23.18 10.22 14.25
C GLN A 412 22.47 10.62 12.96
N LEU A 413 22.95 11.69 12.33
CA LEU A 413 22.27 12.32 11.19
C LEU A 413 23.16 12.36 9.95
N LEU A 414 22.52 12.16 8.81
CA LEU A 414 22.99 12.59 7.49
C LEU A 414 22.08 13.75 7.04
N VAL A 415 22.65 14.93 6.88
CA VAL A 415 21.88 16.14 6.56
C VAL A 415 22.11 16.53 5.11
N TYR A 416 21.05 16.42 4.29
CA TYR A 416 21.14 16.88 2.92
C TYR A 416 20.71 18.34 2.78
N ASP A 417 21.33 19.02 1.83
CA ASP A 417 21.03 20.41 1.51
C ASP A 417 19.66 20.52 0.84
N THR A 418 18.72 21.17 1.52
CA THR A 418 17.32 21.26 1.08
C THR A 418 17.17 22.08 -0.22
N ASP A 419 17.87 23.20 -0.36
CA ASP A 419 17.68 24.08 -1.52
C ASP A 419 18.29 23.46 -2.78
N ILE A 420 19.48 22.88 -2.68
CA ILE A 420 20.13 22.19 -3.80
C ILE A 420 19.29 20.98 -4.21
N SER A 421 18.89 20.16 -3.23
CA SER A 421 18.10 18.95 -3.49
C SER A 421 16.74 19.27 -4.11
N ARG A 422 16.08 20.36 -3.71
CA ARG A 422 14.83 20.81 -4.29
C ARG A 422 15.00 21.16 -5.78
N GLU A 423 16.04 21.90 -6.13
CA GLU A 423 16.30 22.30 -7.53
C GLU A 423 16.71 21.10 -8.39
N LEU A 424 17.53 20.18 -7.85
CA LEU A 424 17.88 18.92 -8.54
C LEU A 424 16.65 18.05 -8.77
N ASN A 425 15.76 17.99 -7.79
CA ASN A 425 14.51 17.25 -7.92
C ASN A 425 13.61 17.88 -9.00
N ALA A 426 13.42 19.20 -8.98
CA ALA A 426 12.66 19.94 -10.01
C ALA A 426 13.24 19.66 -11.42
N ALA A 427 14.57 19.68 -11.57
CA ALA A 427 15.21 19.34 -12.83
C ALA A 427 15.00 17.89 -13.25
N SER A 428 14.96 16.94 -12.29
CA SER A 428 14.83 15.51 -12.55
C SER A 428 13.47 15.08 -13.09
N VAL A 429 12.42 15.87 -12.83
CA VAL A 429 11.05 15.61 -13.28
C VAL A 429 10.66 16.45 -14.49
N GLU A 430 11.42 17.53 -14.82
CA GLU A 430 11.12 18.39 -15.96
C GLU A 430 11.48 17.68 -17.28
N SER A 431 10.48 17.40 -18.08
CA SER A 431 10.64 16.70 -19.36
C SER A 431 11.23 17.58 -20.47
N ASP A 432 10.88 18.88 -20.48
CA ASP A 432 11.41 19.81 -21.45
C ASP A 432 12.86 20.20 -21.14
N THR A 433 13.75 19.94 -22.10
CA THR A 433 15.19 20.21 -21.92
C THR A 433 15.54 21.68 -21.77
N THR A 434 14.71 22.58 -22.30
CA THR A 434 14.92 24.03 -22.19
C THR A 434 14.50 24.50 -20.79
N LEU A 435 13.32 24.10 -20.34
CA LEU A 435 12.81 24.49 -19.02
C LEU A 435 13.65 23.90 -17.88
N ARG A 436 14.15 22.68 -18.06
CA ARG A 436 15.05 22.00 -17.11
C ARG A 436 16.29 22.82 -16.75
N ALA A 437 16.82 23.61 -17.68
CA ALA A 437 18.02 24.39 -17.43
C ALA A 437 17.85 25.47 -16.36
N ALA A 438 16.63 25.94 -16.08
CA ALA A 438 16.38 26.91 -15.02
C ALA A 438 16.65 26.36 -13.60
N PRO A 439 16.04 25.25 -13.17
CA PRO A 439 16.38 24.65 -11.87
C PRO A 439 17.83 24.15 -11.78
N LEU A 440 18.44 23.69 -12.90
CA LEU A 440 19.86 23.35 -12.92
C LEU A 440 20.76 24.55 -12.67
N ALA A 441 20.46 25.70 -13.22
CA ALA A 441 21.20 26.94 -12.94
C ALA A 441 21.06 27.38 -11.48
N ALA A 442 19.87 27.26 -10.91
CA ALA A 442 19.65 27.52 -9.49
C ALA A 442 20.43 26.55 -8.58
N ALA A 443 20.42 25.23 -8.92
CA ALA A 443 21.19 24.21 -8.20
C ALA A 443 22.68 24.52 -8.21
N SER A 444 23.25 24.92 -9.38
CA SER A 444 24.64 25.30 -9.52
C SER A 444 25.01 26.53 -8.67
N ALA A 445 24.13 27.51 -8.62
CA ALA A 445 24.31 28.73 -7.82
C ALA A 445 24.28 28.41 -6.30
N TYR A 446 23.36 27.55 -5.87
CA TYR A 446 23.33 27.09 -4.48
C TYR A 446 24.55 26.24 -4.11
N LEU A 447 25.00 25.35 -5.04
CA LEU A 447 26.21 24.53 -4.85
C LEU A 447 27.46 25.40 -4.70
N HIS A 448 27.58 26.50 -5.47
CA HIS A 448 28.70 27.42 -5.35
C HIS A 448 28.80 27.98 -3.92
N PHE A 449 27.70 28.53 -3.36
CA PHE A 449 27.68 29.03 -1.99
C PHE A 449 27.88 27.95 -0.96
N ALA A 450 27.27 26.76 -1.15
CA ALA A 450 27.42 25.65 -0.22
C ALA A 450 28.88 25.17 -0.14
N ALA A 451 29.58 25.12 -1.28
CA ALA A 451 30.98 24.74 -1.36
C ALA A 451 31.88 25.80 -0.69
N GLU A 452 31.60 27.10 -0.92
CA GLU A 452 32.34 28.18 -0.27
C GLU A 452 32.16 28.15 1.25
N ASP A 453 30.93 27.93 1.74
CA ASP A 453 30.64 27.86 3.18
C ASP A 453 31.18 26.58 3.83
N ALA A 454 31.23 25.44 3.15
CA ALA A 454 31.67 24.16 3.69
C ALA A 454 33.20 23.97 3.65
N GLY A 455 33.88 24.50 2.60
CA GLY A 455 35.32 24.31 2.43
C GLY A 455 35.70 22.84 2.28
N GLU A 456 36.44 22.26 3.24
CA GLU A 456 36.86 20.86 3.23
C GLU A 456 35.80 19.90 3.80
N ASP A 457 34.76 20.42 4.48
CA ASP A 457 33.70 19.60 5.05
C ASP A 457 32.79 19.02 3.94
N PRO A 458 32.32 17.76 4.07
CA PRO A 458 31.51 17.15 3.03
C PRO A 458 30.12 17.79 2.91
N LEU A 459 29.61 17.82 1.69
CA LEU A 459 28.22 18.14 1.36
C LEU A 459 27.44 16.87 1.02
N LEU A 460 26.13 16.91 1.26
CA LEU A 460 25.19 15.85 0.91
C LEU A 460 23.98 16.47 0.18
N VAL A 461 23.62 15.91 -0.96
CA VAL A 461 22.42 16.27 -1.71
C VAL A 461 21.65 15.02 -2.13
N THR A 462 20.38 15.16 -2.35
CA THR A 462 19.50 14.06 -2.73
C THR A 462 18.66 14.43 -3.95
N VAL A 463 18.19 13.42 -4.67
CA VAL A 463 17.05 13.52 -5.58
C VAL A 463 15.88 12.85 -4.86
N ASP A 464 14.75 13.56 -4.70
CA ASP A 464 13.61 13.08 -3.90
C ASP A 464 12.98 11.81 -4.51
N ARG A 465 12.26 11.05 -3.68
CA ARG A 465 11.59 9.79 -4.02
C ARG A 465 10.17 9.96 -4.57
N ALA A 466 9.55 11.11 -4.33
CA ALA A 466 8.12 11.36 -4.56
C ALA A 466 7.67 11.26 -6.03
N SER A 467 8.57 11.20 -7.01
CA SER A 467 8.19 11.08 -8.42
C SER A 467 8.78 9.84 -9.06
N THR A 468 7.92 9.04 -9.64
CA THR A 468 8.27 7.85 -10.44
C THR A 468 8.28 8.13 -11.94
N GLU A 469 7.76 9.30 -12.36
CA GLU A 469 7.68 9.69 -13.78
C GLU A 469 8.90 10.50 -14.24
N ARG A 470 10.10 10.00 -13.91
CA ARG A 470 11.34 10.63 -14.35
C ARG A 470 11.82 10.05 -15.65
N SER A 471 12.03 10.92 -16.64
CA SER A 471 12.74 10.47 -17.84
C SER A 471 14.22 10.24 -17.51
N ARG A 472 14.82 9.23 -18.17
CA ARG A 472 16.26 8.97 -18.06
C ARG A 472 17.11 10.24 -18.28
N LEU A 473 16.74 11.07 -19.28
CA LEU A 473 17.50 12.27 -19.61
C LEU A 473 17.39 13.35 -18.54
N ALA A 474 16.23 13.50 -17.92
CA ALA A 474 16.01 14.50 -16.87
C ALA A 474 16.77 14.12 -15.59
N LEU A 475 16.61 12.89 -15.11
CA LEU A 475 17.33 12.41 -13.95
C LEU A 475 18.84 12.44 -14.16
N ARG A 476 19.33 11.98 -15.33
CA ARG A 476 20.77 12.04 -15.62
C ARG A 476 21.31 13.47 -15.65
N ALA A 477 20.54 14.44 -16.20
CA ALA A 477 20.96 15.84 -16.21
C ALA A 477 21.10 16.40 -14.78
N ALA A 478 20.16 16.12 -13.89
CA ALA A 478 20.24 16.53 -12.49
C ALA A 478 21.45 15.89 -11.76
N VAL A 479 21.66 14.58 -11.96
CA VAL A 479 22.81 13.86 -11.38
C VAL A 479 24.13 14.43 -11.90
N LEU A 480 24.25 14.68 -13.20
CA LEU A 480 25.49 15.23 -13.78
C LEU A 480 25.73 16.68 -13.33
N ALA A 481 24.68 17.49 -13.19
CA ALA A 481 24.81 18.86 -12.70
C ALA A 481 25.42 18.91 -11.28
N ALA A 482 25.01 17.97 -10.41
CA ALA A 482 25.57 17.86 -9.09
C ALA A 482 26.99 17.26 -9.07
N THR A 483 27.20 16.13 -9.78
CA THR A 483 28.47 15.38 -9.72
C THR A 483 29.62 15.98 -10.54
N GLN A 484 29.30 16.90 -11.46
CA GLN A 484 30.27 17.59 -12.32
C GLN A 484 30.34 19.10 -12.06
N ALA A 485 29.73 19.59 -10.98
CA ALA A 485 29.83 20.99 -10.61
C ALA A 485 31.30 21.40 -10.34
N PRO A 486 31.77 22.53 -10.86
CA PRO A 486 33.19 22.92 -10.78
C PRO A 486 33.71 23.06 -9.34
N SER A 487 32.85 23.52 -8.42
CA SER A 487 33.18 23.75 -7.00
C SER A 487 33.19 22.49 -6.14
N THR A 488 32.84 21.30 -6.72
CA THR A 488 32.69 20.06 -5.93
C THR A 488 33.41 18.88 -6.55
N ALA A 489 33.75 17.90 -5.71
CA ALA A 489 34.27 16.61 -6.16
C ALA A 489 33.47 15.47 -5.51
N ALA A 490 33.15 14.43 -6.30
CA ALA A 490 32.44 13.28 -5.76
C ALA A 490 33.19 12.62 -4.60
N SER A 491 32.46 12.42 -3.49
CA SER A 491 32.98 11.77 -2.27
C SER A 491 32.30 10.42 -2.07
N PRO A 492 33.07 9.37 -1.69
CA PRO A 492 32.49 8.07 -1.35
C PRO A 492 31.58 8.16 -0.10
N PHE A 493 30.47 7.41 -0.11
CA PHE A 493 29.54 7.34 1.02
C PHE A 493 30.21 6.94 2.33
N ALA A 494 31.13 5.98 2.29
CA ALA A 494 31.92 5.59 3.47
C ALA A 494 32.75 6.73 4.05
N GLY A 495 33.22 7.67 3.23
CA GLY A 495 33.94 8.88 3.66
C GLY A 495 33.01 9.83 4.44
N LEU A 496 31.81 10.05 3.91
CA LEU A 496 30.77 10.85 4.59
C LEU A 496 30.38 10.24 5.95
N VAL A 497 30.10 8.93 5.97
CA VAL A 497 29.71 8.23 7.22
C VAL A 497 30.82 8.27 8.27
N ALA A 498 32.07 8.17 7.84
CA ALA A 498 33.25 8.20 8.74
C ALA A 498 33.66 9.63 9.20
N HIS A 499 33.06 10.67 8.63
CA HIS A 499 33.32 12.05 9.00
C HIS A 499 32.85 12.33 10.45
N ASP A 500 33.56 13.16 11.19
CA ASP A 500 33.19 13.54 12.57
C ASP A 500 31.84 14.31 12.56
N PRO A 501 30.82 13.87 13.33
CA PRO A 501 29.53 14.54 13.33
C PRO A 501 29.58 15.91 14.00
N ALA A 502 29.03 16.92 13.31
CA ALA A 502 28.86 18.25 13.91
C ALA A 502 27.64 18.25 14.86
N PRO A 503 27.72 18.87 16.04
CA PRO A 503 26.59 18.98 16.95
C PRO A 503 25.55 19.97 16.41
N VAL A 504 24.30 19.53 16.29
CA VAL A 504 23.18 20.32 15.76
C VAL A 504 21.97 20.21 16.66
N GLN A 505 20.93 21.00 16.36
CA GLN A 505 19.59 20.86 16.94
C GLN A 505 18.60 20.57 15.82
N LEU A 506 17.79 19.51 15.99
CA LEU A 506 16.65 19.24 15.13
C LEU A 506 15.41 19.99 15.64
N VAL A 507 14.70 20.64 14.73
CA VAL A 507 13.36 21.15 14.99
C VAL A 507 12.31 20.07 14.71
N ALA A 508 11.07 20.30 15.14
CA ALA A 508 9.98 19.40 14.81
C ALA A 508 9.69 19.42 13.30
N GLY A 509 9.49 18.26 12.73
CA GLY A 509 8.96 18.13 11.38
C GLY A 509 7.47 18.46 11.31
N VAL A 510 6.91 18.41 10.12
CA VAL A 510 5.47 18.54 9.88
C VAL A 510 4.87 17.13 9.91
N PRO A 511 4.03 16.80 10.91
CA PRO A 511 3.44 15.47 10.98
C PRO A 511 2.43 15.25 9.86
N ASP A 512 2.32 13.99 9.43
CA ASP A 512 1.31 13.53 8.49
C ASP A 512 0.28 12.66 9.23
N ASP A 513 -0.64 13.34 9.93
CA ASP A 513 -1.62 12.68 10.79
C ASP A 513 -2.47 11.65 10.02
N ASP A 514 -2.81 11.92 8.74
CA ASP A 514 -3.63 10.99 7.94
C ASP A 514 -2.89 9.68 7.66
N ARG A 515 -1.60 9.76 7.35
CA ARG A 515 -0.77 8.57 7.13
C ARG A 515 -0.48 7.83 8.43
N ALA A 516 -0.24 8.54 9.52
CA ALA A 516 -0.06 7.93 10.83
C ALA A 516 -1.31 7.19 11.31
N TYR A 517 -2.51 7.77 11.15
CA TYR A 517 -3.77 7.09 11.47
C TYR A 517 -3.99 5.86 10.58
N ALA A 518 -3.72 5.96 9.28
CA ALA A 518 -3.85 4.82 8.38
C ALA A 518 -2.90 3.68 8.78
N ALA A 519 -1.64 3.99 9.13
CA ALA A 519 -0.68 3.01 9.61
C ALA A 519 -1.17 2.30 10.89
N ALA A 520 -1.64 3.07 11.88
CA ALA A 520 -2.18 2.54 13.12
C ALA A 520 -3.41 1.63 12.90
N ASP A 521 -4.33 2.05 12.04
CA ASP A 521 -5.54 1.31 11.73
C ASP A 521 -5.24 0.00 10.98
N MET A 522 -4.37 0.01 9.97
CA MET A 522 -3.98 -1.19 9.24
C MET A 522 -3.24 -2.18 10.14
N HIS A 523 -2.36 -1.69 11.02
CA HIS A 523 -1.68 -2.54 11.99
C HIS A 523 -2.64 -3.16 13.02
N ALA A 524 -3.67 -2.44 13.46
CA ALA A 524 -4.70 -2.99 14.34
C ALA A 524 -5.54 -4.08 13.64
N ASP A 525 -5.84 -3.92 12.35
CA ASP A 525 -6.51 -4.92 11.53
C ASP A 525 -5.60 -6.15 11.32
N GLU A 526 -4.28 -5.95 11.13
CA GLU A 526 -3.28 -7.01 11.06
C GLU A 526 -3.21 -7.83 12.35
N ASP A 527 -3.26 -7.20 13.52
CA ASP A 527 -3.34 -7.89 14.81
C ASP A 527 -4.58 -8.81 14.91
N ALA A 528 -5.69 -8.37 14.33
CA ALA A 528 -6.90 -9.22 14.26
C ALA A 528 -6.70 -10.40 13.31
N LEU A 529 -6.04 -10.17 12.16
CA LEU A 529 -5.67 -11.22 11.21
C LEU A 529 -4.71 -12.23 11.84
N ALA A 530 -3.70 -11.79 12.58
CA ALA A 530 -2.75 -12.68 13.25
C ALA A 530 -3.43 -13.62 14.25
N ARG A 531 -4.43 -13.12 15.00
CA ARG A 531 -5.24 -13.97 15.86
C ARG A 531 -6.08 -14.97 15.07
N PHE A 532 -6.67 -14.53 13.95
CA PHE A 532 -7.44 -15.39 13.06
C PHE A 532 -6.54 -16.47 12.40
N ALA A 533 -5.35 -16.09 11.93
CA ALA A 533 -4.41 -16.97 11.21
C ALA A 533 -3.99 -18.22 12.01
N THR A 534 -4.22 -18.24 13.35
CA THR A 534 -4.03 -19.44 14.18
C THR A 534 -4.92 -20.63 13.80
N VAL A 535 -5.81 -20.49 12.81
CA VAL A 535 -6.53 -21.60 12.18
C VAL A 535 -5.65 -22.43 11.25
N LEU A 536 -4.52 -21.88 10.79
CA LEU A 536 -3.56 -22.55 9.92
C LEU A 536 -2.44 -23.23 10.73
N ASP A 537 -1.79 -24.23 10.14
CA ASP A 537 -0.55 -24.79 10.65
C ASP A 537 0.61 -23.80 10.54
N ASP A 538 0.58 -22.97 9.49
CA ASP A 538 1.51 -21.89 9.22
C ASP A 538 0.76 -20.55 9.08
N PRO A 539 0.68 -19.74 10.14
CA PRO A 539 0.00 -18.45 10.11
C PRO A 539 0.62 -17.42 9.14
N GLU A 540 1.92 -17.55 8.82
CA GLU A 540 2.64 -16.61 7.96
C GLU A 540 2.11 -16.59 6.52
N LEU A 541 1.41 -17.67 6.11
CA LEU A 541 0.72 -17.73 4.82
C LEU A 541 -0.34 -16.64 4.63
N LEU A 542 -0.89 -16.11 5.72
CA LEU A 542 -1.86 -15.00 5.69
C LEU A 542 -1.22 -13.68 6.15
N THR A 543 -0.44 -13.73 7.23
CA THR A 543 0.10 -12.51 7.83
C THR A 543 1.25 -11.91 7.02
N GLY A 544 2.05 -12.73 6.34
CA GLY A 544 3.15 -12.26 5.49
C GLY A 544 2.68 -11.34 4.36
N PRO A 545 1.87 -11.84 3.41
CA PRO A 545 1.37 -11.00 2.32
C PRO A 545 0.59 -9.77 2.78
N ASN A 546 -0.16 -9.86 3.89
CA ASN A 546 -0.89 -8.72 4.44
C ASN A 546 0.07 -7.64 4.97
N ARG A 547 1.14 -8.03 5.66
CA ARG A 547 2.18 -7.11 6.13
C ARG A 547 2.85 -6.41 4.97
N ASP A 548 3.21 -7.12 3.93
CA ASP A 548 3.89 -6.57 2.76
C ASP A 548 2.98 -5.61 1.98
N GLU A 549 1.68 -5.91 1.89
CA GLU A 549 0.68 -5.00 1.33
C GLU A 549 0.53 -3.71 2.15
N ILE A 550 0.52 -3.81 3.48
CA ILE A 550 0.52 -2.63 4.38
C ILE A 550 1.73 -1.74 4.10
N LEU A 551 2.93 -2.32 3.99
CA LEU A 551 4.16 -1.58 3.71
C LEU A 551 4.10 -0.90 2.33
N GLN A 552 3.58 -1.57 1.30
CA GLN A 552 3.40 -0.98 -0.04
C GLN A 552 2.40 0.19 -0.02
N VAL A 553 1.27 0.04 0.67
CA VAL A 553 0.26 1.10 0.79
C VAL A 553 0.78 2.29 1.62
N LEU A 554 1.73 2.06 2.54
CA LEU A 554 2.44 3.12 3.26
C LEU A 554 3.60 3.72 2.44
N GLY A 555 3.89 3.24 1.25
CA GLY A 555 4.98 3.70 0.40
C GLY A 555 4.93 5.21 0.11
N ASN A 556 6.12 5.84 -0.01
CA ASN A 556 6.23 7.26 -0.32
C ASN A 556 5.78 7.60 -1.74
N ALA A 557 5.74 6.62 -2.65
CA ALA A 557 5.19 6.78 -4.00
C ALA A 557 3.71 7.19 -4.03
N TRP A 558 2.96 6.94 -2.96
CA TRP A 558 1.58 7.39 -2.78
C TRP A 558 1.43 8.86 -2.36
N ARG A 559 2.52 9.56 -2.06
CA ARG A 559 2.43 10.95 -1.61
C ARG A 559 1.97 11.86 -2.74
N GLY A 560 0.88 12.59 -2.47
CA GLY A 560 0.24 13.45 -3.47
C GLY A 560 -0.70 12.72 -4.43
N ASP A 561 -0.88 11.41 -4.31
CA ASP A 561 -1.84 10.65 -5.10
C ASP A 561 -3.23 10.69 -4.45
N GLU A 562 -4.22 11.21 -5.18
CA GLU A 562 -5.60 11.32 -4.72
C GLU A 562 -6.28 9.97 -4.52
N SER A 563 -5.73 8.89 -5.08
CA SER A 563 -6.27 7.53 -4.94
C SER A 563 -5.79 6.78 -3.69
N TRP A 564 -4.78 7.29 -2.98
CA TRP A 564 -4.24 6.65 -1.76
C TRP A 564 -5.30 6.29 -0.71
N PRO A 565 -6.30 7.13 -0.35
CA PRO A 565 -7.31 6.75 0.63
C PRO A 565 -8.16 5.54 0.17
N ALA A 566 -8.31 5.36 -1.15
CA ALA A 566 -8.99 4.19 -1.70
C ALA A 566 -8.13 2.93 -1.55
N ALA A 567 -6.82 3.02 -1.77
CA ALA A 567 -5.88 1.91 -1.56
C ALA A 567 -5.86 1.46 -0.08
N VAL A 568 -5.79 2.41 0.88
CA VAL A 568 -5.91 2.11 2.32
C VAL A 568 -7.23 1.38 2.64
N SER A 569 -8.34 1.88 2.08
CA SER A 569 -9.65 1.27 2.29
C SER A 569 -9.75 -0.13 1.69
N ALA A 570 -9.15 -0.37 0.53
CA ALA A 570 -9.13 -1.67 -0.14
C ALA A 570 -8.31 -2.69 0.65
N GLN A 571 -7.11 -2.32 1.12
CA GLN A 571 -6.26 -3.17 1.96
C GLN A 571 -6.99 -3.60 3.24
N ARG A 572 -7.58 -2.66 3.97
CA ARG A 572 -8.34 -2.94 5.20
C ARG A 572 -9.55 -3.83 4.94
N GLN A 573 -10.27 -3.58 3.85
CA GLN A 573 -11.42 -4.41 3.45
C GLN A 573 -10.98 -5.84 3.09
N GLY A 574 -9.86 -6.01 2.38
CA GLY A 574 -9.26 -7.31 2.08
C GLY A 574 -8.90 -8.10 3.33
N THR A 575 -8.33 -7.44 4.35
CA THR A 575 -8.03 -8.03 5.66
C THR A 575 -9.30 -8.51 6.35
N ILE A 576 -10.37 -7.71 6.36
CA ILE A 576 -11.66 -8.08 6.95
C ILE A 576 -12.28 -9.28 6.20
N GLU A 577 -12.26 -9.26 4.86
CA GLU A 577 -12.78 -10.36 4.03
C GLU A 577 -12.01 -11.66 4.27
N THR A 578 -10.69 -11.57 4.50
CA THR A 578 -9.87 -12.72 4.86
C THR A 578 -10.28 -13.30 6.22
N ILE A 579 -10.49 -12.46 7.23
CA ILE A 579 -10.97 -12.88 8.55
C ILE A 579 -12.37 -13.51 8.46
N ASP A 580 -13.24 -12.95 7.62
CA ASP A 580 -14.61 -13.46 7.42
C ASP A 580 -14.71 -14.68 6.50
N SER A 581 -13.57 -15.13 5.90
CA SER A 581 -13.56 -16.24 4.94
C SER A 581 -13.88 -17.60 5.56
N VAL A 582 -13.74 -17.75 6.89
CA VAL A 582 -14.01 -18.99 7.62
C VAL A 582 -15.10 -18.76 8.66
N GLY A 583 -16.11 -19.61 8.68
CA GLY A 583 -17.19 -19.48 9.64
C GLY A 583 -18.24 -20.59 9.55
N LEU A 584 -19.18 -20.59 10.51
CA LEU A 584 -20.33 -21.46 10.47
C LEU A 584 -21.35 -20.99 9.44
N LEU A 585 -21.89 -21.92 8.65
CA LEU A 585 -23.09 -21.65 7.89
C LEU A 585 -24.33 -21.78 8.79
N PRO A 586 -25.36 -20.91 8.63
CA PRO A 586 -26.55 -20.96 9.44
C PRO A 586 -27.14 -22.38 9.48
N PRO A 587 -27.28 -22.99 10.68
CA PRO A 587 -27.76 -24.35 10.78
C PRO A 587 -29.24 -24.44 10.46
N SER A 588 -29.64 -25.54 9.82
CA SER A 588 -31.05 -25.83 9.59
C SER A 588 -31.68 -26.45 10.83
N THR A 589 -32.98 -26.22 11.06
CA THR A 589 -33.75 -26.92 12.10
C THR A 589 -33.65 -28.44 11.93
N VAL A 590 -33.25 -29.15 12.97
CA VAL A 590 -33.07 -30.62 12.95
C VAL A 590 -34.13 -31.32 13.79
N GLN A 591 -34.77 -32.34 13.22
CA GLN A 591 -35.71 -33.21 13.95
C GLN A 591 -34.98 -34.48 14.38
N LEU A 592 -34.86 -34.69 15.68
CA LEU A 592 -34.34 -35.90 16.27
C LEU A 592 -35.46 -36.99 16.30
N LEU A 593 -35.33 -37.98 15.41
CA LEU A 593 -36.22 -39.14 15.40
C LEU A 593 -35.51 -40.30 16.12
N GLY A 594 -35.74 -40.44 17.43
CA GLY A 594 -35.15 -41.46 18.25
C GLY A 594 -34.32 -40.92 19.42
N SER A 595 -33.60 -41.81 20.15
CA SER A 595 -32.81 -41.48 21.34
C SER A 595 -31.42 -40.93 21.04
N SER A 596 -30.91 -41.09 19.82
CA SER A 596 -29.58 -40.59 19.38
C SER A 596 -29.57 -40.30 17.89
N SER A 597 -28.88 -39.23 17.49
CA SER A 597 -28.66 -38.82 16.08
C SER A 597 -27.40 -37.98 15.97
N THR A 598 -27.12 -37.47 14.80
CA THR A 598 -26.07 -36.46 14.57
C THR A 598 -26.70 -35.14 14.14
N LEU A 599 -26.21 -34.02 14.69
CA LEU A 599 -26.52 -32.69 14.24
C LEU A 599 -25.53 -32.31 13.12
N PRO A 600 -25.98 -32.12 11.87
CA PRO A 600 -25.11 -31.70 10.79
C PRO A 600 -24.87 -30.20 10.89
N VAL A 601 -23.63 -29.81 11.02
CA VAL A 601 -23.17 -28.43 11.00
C VAL A 601 -22.22 -28.25 9.83
N TRP A 602 -22.29 -27.13 9.14
CA TRP A 602 -21.43 -26.85 8.01
C TRP A 602 -20.48 -25.71 8.35
N VAL A 603 -19.21 -25.89 8.06
CA VAL A 603 -18.16 -24.88 8.13
C VAL A 603 -17.81 -24.46 6.71
N ARG A 604 -17.87 -23.15 6.44
CA ARG A 604 -17.36 -22.54 5.22
C ARG A 604 -15.87 -22.28 5.41
N ASN A 605 -15.05 -22.62 4.44
CA ASN A 605 -13.65 -22.23 4.32
C ASN A 605 -13.40 -21.76 2.89
N ASP A 606 -13.31 -20.46 2.68
CA ASP A 606 -13.04 -19.84 1.38
C ASP A 606 -11.52 -19.64 1.16
N LEU A 607 -10.67 -19.91 2.17
CA LEU A 607 -9.22 -19.85 2.03
C LEU A 607 -8.70 -20.97 1.12
N PRO A 608 -7.60 -20.74 0.39
CA PRO A 608 -6.94 -21.78 -0.42
C PRO A 608 -6.20 -22.83 0.43
N TYR A 609 -6.24 -22.72 1.75
CA TYR A 609 -5.53 -23.56 2.70
C TYR A 609 -6.51 -24.39 3.55
N PRO A 610 -6.09 -25.60 4.03
CA PRO A 610 -6.85 -26.32 5.04
C PRO A 610 -6.80 -25.56 6.37
N VAL A 611 -7.94 -25.52 7.11
CA VAL A 611 -8.02 -24.84 8.40
C VAL A 611 -8.36 -25.81 9.53
N ASN A 612 -7.68 -25.65 10.65
CA ASN A 612 -7.85 -26.46 11.86
C ASN A 612 -8.81 -25.76 12.81
N LEU A 613 -9.90 -26.41 13.16
CA LEU A 613 -10.98 -25.81 13.93
C LEU A 613 -11.50 -26.78 15.01
N THR A 614 -12.04 -26.21 16.07
CA THR A 614 -12.81 -26.96 17.09
C THR A 614 -14.19 -26.33 17.21
N LEU A 615 -15.22 -27.11 16.93
CA LEU A 615 -16.61 -26.72 17.14
C LEU A 615 -17.00 -27.06 18.57
N TYR A 616 -17.34 -26.06 19.35
CA TYR A 616 -17.95 -26.18 20.67
C TYR A 616 -19.46 -26.12 20.54
N SER A 617 -20.16 -27.07 21.19
CA SER A 617 -21.60 -27.23 21.13
C SER A 617 -22.19 -27.23 22.54
N GLN A 618 -23.08 -26.28 22.85
CA GLN A 618 -23.64 -26.12 24.18
C GLN A 618 -25.17 -26.11 24.13
N PRO A 619 -25.86 -27.15 24.61
CA PRO A 619 -27.32 -27.14 24.66
C PRO A 619 -27.82 -26.20 25.76
N GLU A 620 -28.87 -25.43 25.49
CA GLU A 620 -29.50 -24.57 26.49
C GLU A 620 -30.35 -25.33 27.53
N ASP A 621 -30.66 -26.61 27.27
CA ASP A 621 -31.50 -27.44 28.12
C ASP A 621 -30.91 -28.85 28.33
N LEU A 622 -30.97 -29.36 29.55
CA LEU A 622 -30.52 -30.69 29.95
C LEU A 622 -31.28 -31.88 29.27
N ARG A 623 -32.35 -31.58 28.50
CA ARG A 623 -33.10 -32.59 27.72
C ARG A 623 -32.28 -33.16 26.57
N LEU A 624 -31.27 -32.42 26.08
CA LEU A 624 -30.37 -32.82 25.03
C LEU A 624 -28.96 -32.94 25.61
N ASP A 625 -28.30 -34.03 25.32
CA ASP A 625 -26.89 -34.26 25.55
C ASP A 625 -26.17 -34.11 24.21
N VAL A 626 -25.18 -33.25 24.12
CA VAL A 626 -24.45 -32.94 22.90
C VAL A 626 -22.98 -33.14 23.17
N GLU A 627 -22.21 -33.60 22.19
CA GLU A 627 -20.75 -33.66 22.28
C GLU A 627 -20.23 -32.20 22.44
N ASP A 628 -19.54 -31.92 23.54
CA ASP A 628 -19.14 -30.57 23.92
C ASP A 628 -18.13 -29.94 22.91
N ALA A 629 -17.28 -30.78 22.30
CA ALA A 629 -16.24 -30.29 21.36
C ALA A 629 -15.93 -31.31 20.27
N VAL A 630 -15.94 -30.89 19.02
CA VAL A 630 -15.58 -31.70 17.85
C VAL A 630 -14.50 -30.98 17.05
N THR A 631 -13.33 -31.62 16.89
CA THR A 631 -12.25 -31.10 16.05
C THR A 631 -12.49 -31.44 14.59
N VAL A 632 -12.16 -30.52 13.69
CA VAL A 632 -12.32 -30.68 12.25
C VAL A 632 -11.18 -29.98 11.52
N VAL A 633 -10.74 -30.55 10.42
CA VAL A 633 -9.92 -29.89 9.40
C VAL A 633 -10.86 -29.57 8.23
N ALA A 634 -11.15 -28.30 8.03
CA ALA A 634 -11.97 -27.86 6.92
C ALA A 634 -11.13 -27.74 5.65
N SER A 635 -11.59 -28.40 4.56
CA SER A 635 -10.85 -28.45 3.30
C SER A 635 -10.79 -27.08 2.61
N PRO A 636 -9.73 -26.79 1.83
CA PRO A 636 -9.56 -25.52 1.11
C PRO A 636 -10.74 -25.24 0.15
N ALA A 637 -11.10 -23.97 0.04
CA ALA A 637 -12.10 -23.44 -0.91
C ALA A 637 -13.40 -24.27 -0.96
N SER A 638 -13.89 -24.72 0.21
CA SER A 638 -15.05 -25.62 0.29
C SER A 638 -15.82 -25.55 1.60
N ASN A 639 -17.03 -26.16 1.59
CA ASN A 639 -17.83 -26.34 2.79
C ASN A 639 -17.60 -27.73 3.36
N THR A 640 -17.17 -27.81 4.62
CA THR A 640 -16.92 -29.07 5.32
C THR A 640 -18.07 -29.36 6.29
N ARG A 641 -18.61 -30.59 6.23
CA ARG A 641 -19.67 -31.04 7.13
C ARG A 641 -19.09 -31.64 8.42
N ILE A 642 -19.58 -31.16 9.56
CA ILE A 642 -19.32 -31.69 10.87
C ILE A 642 -20.57 -32.46 11.35
N GLU A 643 -20.38 -33.62 11.89
CA GLU A 643 -21.44 -34.43 12.51
C GLU A 643 -21.27 -34.41 14.03
N VAL A 644 -22.11 -33.61 14.71
CA VAL A 644 -22.07 -33.53 16.17
C VAL A 644 -23.01 -34.56 16.76
N PRO A 645 -22.51 -35.53 17.55
CA PRO A 645 -23.35 -36.54 18.21
C PRO A 645 -24.30 -35.88 19.23
N VAL A 646 -25.58 -36.23 19.15
CA VAL A 646 -26.60 -35.71 20.06
C VAL A 646 -27.45 -36.84 20.62
N GLN A 647 -27.80 -36.78 21.90
CA GLN A 647 -28.65 -37.77 22.60
C GLN A 647 -29.80 -37.09 23.35
N ALA A 648 -31.02 -37.56 23.14
CA ALA A 648 -32.16 -37.13 23.90
C ALA A 648 -32.19 -37.78 25.30
N ARG A 649 -32.18 -37.02 26.37
CA ARG A 649 -32.24 -37.52 27.76
C ARG A 649 -33.68 -37.68 28.26
N ILE A 650 -34.57 -36.74 27.97
CA ILE A 650 -35.96 -36.76 28.49
C ILE A 650 -36.88 -35.94 27.56
N GLY A 651 -38.06 -36.52 27.20
CA GLY A 651 -39.25 -35.81 26.75
C GLY A 651 -39.23 -35.27 25.31
N ASN A 652 -40.41 -34.79 24.90
CA ASN A 652 -40.61 -34.09 23.63
C ASN A 652 -40.42 -32.57 23.83
N GLY A 653 -39.78 -31.86 22.91
CA GLY A 653 -39.62 -30.42 22.98
C GLY A 653 -38.58 -29.89 22.02
N GLU A 654 -38.47 -28.57 22.02
CA GLU A 654 -37.48 -27.81 21.27
C GLU A 654 -36.32 -27.48 22.21
N VAL A 655 -35.11 -27.63 21.73
CA VAL A 655 -33.87 -27.29 22.45
C VAL A 655 -32.94 -26.55 21.51
N ASP A 656 -32.51 -25.37 21.91
CA ASP A 656 -31.50 -24.60 21.21
C ASP A 656 -30.11 -25.10 21.62
N VAL A 657 -29.26 -25.25 20.61
CA VAL A 657 -27.84 -25.57 20.77
C VAL A 657 -27.02 -24.41 20.27
N THR A 658 -26.26 -23.81 21.17
CA THR A 658 -25.28 -22.77 20.82
C THR A 658 -24.04 -23.41 20.23
N LEU A 659 -23.60 -22.93 19.07
CA LEU A 659 -22.47 -23.43 18.32
C LEU A 659 -21.41 -22.31 18.24
N ASP A 660 -20.20 -22.58 18.71
CA ASP A 660 -19.07 -21.67 18.76
C ASP A 660 -17.85 -22.33 18.10
N LEU A 661 -17.33 -21.70 17.05
CA LEU A 661 -16.19 -22.20 16.30
C LEU A 661 -14.92 -21.51 16.78
N ARG A 662 -13.87 -22.31 17.05
CA ARG A 662 -12.59 -21.78 17.55
C ARG A 662 -11.40 -22.37 16.83
N SER A 663 -10.33 -21.55 16.74
CA SER A 663 -9.00 -22.03 16.33
C SER A 663 -8.36 -22.92 17.38
N PRO A 664 -7.26 -23.66 17.06
CA PRO A 664 -6.47 -24.41 18.04
C PRO A 664 -5.94 -23.55 19.19
N ALA A 665 -5.69 -22.27 18.96
CA ALA A 665 -5.29 -21.31 19.98
C ALA A 665 -6.46 -20.78 20.85
N GLY A 666 -7.71 -21.26 20.60
CA GLY A 666 -8.90 -20.88 21.32
C GLY A 666 -9.54 -19.54 20.87
N VAL A 667 -9.06 -18.98 19.78
CA VAL A 667 -9.65 -17.75 19.20
C VAL A 667 -10.99 -18.07 18.56
N GLN A 668 -12.02 -17.26 18.83
CA GLN A 668 -13.33 -17.42 18.21
C GLN A 668 -13.26 -17.07 16.71
N ILE A 669 -13.84 -17.94 15.88
CA ILE A 669 -13.88 -17.81 14.43
C ILE A 669 -15.30 -17.61 13.95
N GLY A 670 -15.55 -16.46 13.32
CA GLY A 670 -16.89 -16.06 12.89
C GLY A 670 -17.86 -15.80 14.02
N SER A 671 -19.16 -15.80 13.73
CA SER A 671 -20.23 -15.58 14.69
C SER A 671 -20.65 -16.88 15.40
N THR A 672 -21.13 -16.73 16.63
CA THR A 672 -21.82 -17.83 17.33
C THR A 672 -23.18 -18.08 16.69
N GLU A 673 -23.46 -19.34 16.33
CA GLU A 673 -24.70 -19.75 15.69
C GLU A 673 -25.59 -20.53 16.66
N ARG A 674 -26.91 -20.55 16.39
CA ARG A 674 -27.89 -21.33 17.15
C ARG A 674 -28.57 -22.33 16.24
N ALA A 675 -28.58 -23.59 16.68
CA ALA A 675 -29.27 -24.66 16.01
C ALA A 675 -30.51 -25.09 16.79
N GLU A 676 -31.67 -25.04 16.20
CA GLU A 676 -32.93 -25.53 16.78
C GLU A 676 -33.04 -27.04 16.57
N VAL A 677 -33.14 -27.79 17.68
CA VAL A 677 -33.28 -29.26 17.66
C VAL A 677 -34.61 -29.66 18.26
N TYR A 678 -35.48 -30.21 17.42
CA TYR A 678 -36.76 -30.79 17.85
C TYR A 678 -36.58 -32.23 18.30
N VAL A 679 -36.73 -32.53 19.58
CA VAL A 679 -36.65 -33.86 20.17
C VAL A 679 -38.02 -34.53 20.12
N ARG A 680 -38.15 -35.68 19.43
CA ARG A 680 -39.33 -36.56 19.50
C ARG A 680 -38.93 -37.94 20.01
N ALA A 681 -39.22 -38.21 21.27
CA ALA A 681 -38.98 -39.51 21.86
C ALA A 681 -40.14 -40.47 21.54
N GLU A 682 -39.96 -41.52 20.74
CA GLU A 682 -40.97 -42.52 20.35
C GLU A 682 -41.40 -43.47 21.50
N TRP A 683 -40.89 -43.30 22.74
CA TRP A 683 -41.21 -44.20 23.85
C TRP A 683 -42.69 -44.12 24.28
N GLU A 684 -43.42 -43.02 24.00
CA GLU A 684 -44.87 -42.95 24.20
C GLU A 684 -45.62 -43.95 23.33
N GLY A 685 -45.21 -44.14 22.06
CA GLY A 685 -45.79 -45.14 21.17
C GLY A 685 -45.58 -46.58 21.67
N ILE A 686 -44.40 -46.86 22.20
CA ILE A 686 -44.08 -48.17 22.78
C ILE A 686 -44.87 -48.36 24.09
N GLY A 687 -44.94 -47.29 24.93
CA GLY A 687 -45.71 -47.30 26.17
C GLY A 687 -47.20 -47.55 25.93
N ILE A 688 -47.78 -46.84 24.95
CA ILE A 688 -49.19 -47.02 24.57
C ILE A 688 -49.41 -48.43 23.95
N THR A 689 -48.48 -48.91 23.16
CA THR A 689 -48.56 -50.24 22.57
C THR A 689 -48.48 -51.33 23.61
N VAL A 690 -47.54 -51.23 24.57
CA VAL A 690 -47.44 -52.17 25.72
C VAL A 690 -48.67 -52.07 26.60
N LEU A 691 -49.17 -50.87 26.89
CA LEU A 691 -50.39 -50.68 27.64
C LEU A 691 -51.62 -51.27 26.89
N ALA A 692 -51.72 -51.06 25.60
CA ALA A 692 -52.77 -51.66 24.77
C ALA A 692 -52.71 -53.19 24.75
N PHE A 693 -51.50 -53.76 24.69
CA PHE A 693 -51.31 -55.23 24.85
C PHE A 693 -51.67 -55.73 26.23
N LEU A 694 -51.33 -55.00 27.31
CA LEU A 694 -51.70 -55.34 28.68
C LEU A 694 -53.17 -55.23 28.88
N VAL A 695 -53.83 -54.15 28.43
CA VAL A 695 -55.28 -54.01 28.49
C VAL A 695 -55.98 -55.05 27.63
N GLY A 696 -55.51 -55.31 26.42
CA GLY A 696 -56.00 -56.35 25.53
C GLY A 696 -55.88 -57.73 26.15
N GLY A 697 -54.70 -58.00 26.76
CA GLY A 697 -54.46 -59.26 27.52
C GLY A 697 -55.39 -59.44 28.71
N LEU A 698 -55.63 -58.39 29.51
CA LEU A 698 -56.56 -58.37 30.62
C LEU A 698 -58.02 -58.58 30.14
N LEU A 699 -58.42 -57.96 29.01
CA LEU A 699 -59.72 -58.15 28.43
C LEU A 699 -59.89 -59.61 27.94
N VAL A 700 -58.91 -60.19 27.27
CA VAL A 700 -58.90 -61.58 26.85
C VAL A 700 -58.98 -62.53 28.04
N ILE A 701 -58.23 -62.28 29.11
CA ILE A 701 -58.26 -63.10 30.38
C ILE A 701 -59.66 -62.93 31.01
N GLY A 702 -60.18 -61.69 31.07
CA GLY A 702 -61.54 -61.39 31.55
C GLY A 702 -62.61 -62.15 30.77
N LEU A 703 -62.53 -62.12 29.42
CA LEU A 703 -63.45 -62.84 28.50
C LEU A 703 -63.35 -64.34 28.67
N VAL A 704 -62.15 -64.92 28.74
CA VAL A 704 -61.94 -66.33 28.99
C VAL A 704 -62.47 -66.71 30.37
N ARG A 705 -62.27 -65.88 31.38
CA ARG A 705 -62.83 -66.09 32.69
C ARG A 705 -64.37 -66.03 32.73
N THR A 706 -64.98 -65.08 31.97
CA THR A 706 -66.40 -64.98 31.85
C THR A 706 -67.00 -66.12 31.05
N ILE A 707 -66.37 -66.55 29.97
CA ILE A 707 -66.76 -67.72 29.19
C ILE A 707 -66.63 -69.03 30.06
N ARG A 708 -65.56 -69.16 30.85
CA ARG A 708 -65.44 -70.31 31.81
C ARG A 708 -66.46 -70.23 32.92
N HIS A 709 -66.83 -69.03 33.40
CA HIS A 709 -67.85 -68.85 34.40
C HIS A 709 -69.26 -69.21 33.83
N ARG A 710 -69.59 -68.73 32.59
CA ARG A 710 -70.83 -69.06 31.86
C ARG A 710 -70.92 -70.54 31.54
N ARG A 711 -69.83 -71.23 31.24
CA ARG A 711 -69.84 -72.73 31.02
C ARG A 711 -69.98 -73.53 32.35
N ARG A 712 -69.70 -72.99 33.53
CA ARG A 712 -69.97 -73.56 34.83
C ARG A 712 -71.37 -73.28 35.37
N ALA A 713 -72.05 -72.25 34.87
CA ALA A 713 -73.44 -71.89 35.23
C ALA A 713 -74.50 -72.57 34.35
N ALA A 714 -74.08 -73.41 33.34
CA ALA A 714 -75.00 -74.19 32.48
C ALA A 714 -75.21 -75.65 32.92
N THR A 715 -74.78 -75.98 34.17
CA THR A 715 -74.94 -77.35 34.67
C THR A 715 -75.53 -77.40 36.08
N ASP A 716 -76.51 -76.57 36.37
CA ASP A 716 -77.46 -76.88 37.45
C ASP A 716 -78.73 -76.07 37.28
N GLY A 717 -79.82 -76.78 37.22
CA GLY A 717 -81.18 -76.63 36.86
C GLY A 717 -82.07 -75.67 37.57
N ASP A 718 -83.13 -75.51 36.87
CA ASP A 718 -84.53 -75.35 37.21
C ASP A 718 -84.87 -74.63 38.54
N GLY A 719 -85.71 -73.65 38.36
CA GLY A 719 -86.64 -73.18 39.39
C GLY A 719 -86.99 -71.73 39.38
N GLU A 720 -88.12 -71.51 38.69
CA GLU A 720 -89.22 -70.62 38.98
C GLU A 720 -89.02 -69.28 39.73
N GLY A 721 -89.53 -68.19 39.16
CA GLY A 721 -90.49 -67.37 39.83
C GLY A 721 -90.29 -65.87 39.79
N GLU A 722 -91.17 -65.26 39.00
CA GLU A 722 -91.91 -64.03 39.21
C GLU A 722 -91.15 -62.69 39.44
N ALA A 723 -91.29 -61.83 38.48
CA ALA A 723 -92.10 -60.60 38.37
C ALA A 723 -91.86 -59.53 39.44
N LEU A 724 -91.67 -58.42 39.06
CA LEU A 724 -92.32 -57.11 39.15
C LEU A 724 -91.30 -55.93 39.05
N GLU A 725 -91.43 -55.21 38.04
CA GLU A 725 -91.95 -53.89 37.84
C GLU A 725 -91.24 -52.74 38.56
N ALA A 726 -90.98 -51.79 37.68
CA ALA A 726 -91.17 -50.34 37.81
C ALA A 726 -90.11 -49.57 38.66
N ASP A 727 -89.69 -48.47 38.39
CA ASP A 727 -90.08 -47.27 37.64
C ASP A 727 -88.87 -46.35 37.60
N GLU A 728 -88.68 -45.63 36.52
CA GLU A 728 -88.74 -44.17 36.36
C GLU A 728 -88.04 -43.40 37.49
N ASP A 729 -87.25 -42.43 37.30
CA ASP A 729 -87.42 -41.15 36.58
C ASP A 729 -86.20 -40.24 36.86
N ASP A 730 -86.03 -39.41 35.94
CA ASP A 730 -85.72 -37.95 36.00
C ASP A 730 -84.30 -37.45 36.46
N ALA A 731 -83.70 -36.82 35.60
CA ALA A 731 -83.76 -35.43 35.11
C ALA A 731 -82.69 -34.52 35.69
N GLU A 732 -82.12 -33.88 34.72
CA GLU A 732 -81.78 -32.44 34.64
C GLU A 732 -80.87 -31.87 35.74
N ASP A 733 -79.99 -31.04 35.50
CA ASP A 733 -79.89 -29.90 34.60
C ASP A 733 -78.68 -29.03 35.06
N ALA A 734 -78.22 -28.31 34.15
CA ALA A 734 -77.77 -26.93 34.26
C ALA A 734 -76.34 -26.62 34.77
N ALA A 735 -75.63 -26.24 33.89
CA ALA A 735 -75.28 -24.85 33.51
C ALA A 735 -74.14 -24.14 34.27
N SER A 736 -73.30 -23.72 33.41
CA SER A 736 -72.83 -22.32 33.30
C SER A 736 -71.86 -21.80 34.36
N ALA A 737 -70.70 -21.43 33.87
CA ALA A 737 -70.25 -20.03 33.74
C ALA A 737 -68.74 -19.88 33.76
N THR A 738 -68.26 -19.47 32.68
CA THR A 738 -67.08 -18.56 32.60
C THR A 738 -67.41 -17.26 33.40
N PRO A 739 -66.43 -16.50 33.92
CA PRO A 739 -65.58 -15.67 33.07
C PRO A 739 -64.20 -15.31 33.65
N GLN A 740 -63.31 -14.99 32.68
CA GLN A 740 -62.54 -13.72 32.57
C GLN A 740 -61.74 -13.20 33.79
N ASP A 741 -60.54 -12.99 33.60
CA ASP A 741 -59.76 -11.76 33.37
C ASP A 741 -58.55 -11.53 34.29
N ASP A 742 -57.59 -11.02 33.64
CA ASP A 742 -56.58 -10.03 34.03
C ASP A 742 -55.45 -10.40 35.04
N ARG A 743 -54.32 -10.45 34.52
CA ARG A 743 -53.22 -9.46 34.49
C ARG A 743 -51.94 -10.07 34.00
#